data_98abf036360cf2a6e0dd2823fbd03abc
#
_entry.id   98abf036360cf2a6e0dd2823fbd03abc
#
_cell.length_a   1.000
_cell.length_b   1.000
_cell.length_c   1.000
_cell.angle_alpha   90.00
_cell.angle_beta   90.00
_cell.angle_gamma   90.00
#
_symmetry.space_group_name_H-M   'P 1'
#
loop_
_entity.id
_entity.type
_entity.pdbx_description
1 polymer ?
#
loop_
_entity_poly.entity_id
_entity_poly.type
_entity_poly.pdbx_seq_one_letter_code
_entity_poly.pdbx_strand_id
1 'polypeptide(L)'
;MGAAGKAAWQDMDMEKFALGEEVARLDAELEAATGPARLALLLPLAWYLRQRDTKRSLQLVLEAEGLLTQFPPSQQEKDSIEARILLVRGEAEWLFARLNQAEPLALQALEQFRRQGDKLGCADAHWLLAWIAVDEGRLDLSDAELEASEADALAGGDAVRAGIAQAAVARWAVLRNLRAAEERWGGQFRAEPQVLHPAYLAWRNDVLGMIAHYSSDFGEAAIRLMRLFDDALATGQVRTAIIAATNIAEGFDRLNDHTVALEWTQRGLDLARPTGWPRSVGACLMHMAQTLRYAGRFDAAQDMLREALDTLAPLSGSRTYAIALQYMGDLALDREDFQGALDTFRHLGERAAALRQTDFQIDSQRGQAHALSYLSQPEDALQAAHAALTLAEEQGDASRQIEALKVLAGIRARHPESTLDRNTPLHYLQTALQVAQTIAGYTVPSELYDALSREYADLCDFQHAYAMSLQAITAREKTHGQEATNRAVAMQVMYQTARAKAEGEYLRELASAEAKRAELLHQTNTTLERLSDIGREITAHLDTQAVFGTLSQHVHGLLQVNDFAIYLCTDDGTALDLIFGIEDGKPLTRHKVAVDDPDAVSARCVRERREILADWGDAERPPNYMPDTTVTQSALFAPLVIGERLLGVMTVQSAHRFAYAERDRLIFRTLCSYGAIALDNAEAYRRLKDTQEQLVSREKLAALGSLVAGVAHELNTPIGNSLMMTSTMLAKTDELTKNLKQGAIRRTELDNYLAQAHEASTLIMRSLNNAADLVQSFKQVAVDQTTAQRRSFDLQQVCHEIVATVKNQVKRSGHTVEFDVPEGIRMDSYPGPLGQVISNFINNALLHAFEDRKGGFIRLSARVVGGSRVQVQFKDDGVGIKEEHLKRIFDPFFTTKMGQGGSGLGLSISYNIVTSILDGQILVQSEEGRGSTFTLDLPLVAPARANDSDFLGDGFS
;
A
#
# COMPACT_ATOMS: atom_id res chain seq x y z
N MET A 1 -38.27 -6.71 -33.90
CA MET A 1 -37.68 -6.27 -32.61
C MET A 1 -38.68 -6.56 -31.51
N GLY A 2 -38.44 -7.59 -30.69
CA GLY A 2 -39.43 -8.14 -29.76
C GLY A 2 -39.52 -7.25 -28.50
N ALA A 3 -40.65 -7.33 -27.82
CA ALA A 3 -41.03 -6.59 -26.61
C ALA A 3 -40.02 -6.69 -25.43
N ALA A 4 -39.05 -7.56 -25.46
CA ALA A 4 -38.00 -7.71 -24.44
C ALA A 4 -36.93 -6.61 -24.50
N GLY A 5 -36.78 -5.85 -25.59
CA GLY A 5 -35.83 -4.76 -25.71
C GLY A 5 -36.36 -3.41 -25.24
N LYS A 6 -37.65 -3.23 -25.04
CA LYS A 6 -38.26 -1.95 -24.65
C LYS A 6 -38.25 -1.67 -23.15
N ALA A 7 -38.07 -2.69 -22.31
CA ALA A 7 -38.11 -2.55 -20.85
C ALA A 7 -36.74 -2.25 -20.24
N ALA A 8 -35.62 -2.46 -20.95
CA ALA A 8 -34.29 -2.46 -20.36
C ALA A 8 -33.71 -1.07 -20.04
N TRP A 9 -34.22 0.02 -20.63
CA TRP A 9 -33.62 1.36 -20.49
C TRP A 9 -34.40 2.31 -19.56
N GLN A 10 -35.73 2.08 -19.38
CA GLN A 10 -36.55 2.95 -18.52
C GLN A 10 -36.52 2.56 -17.05
N ASP A 11 -36.04 1.36 -16.71
CA ASP A 11 -35.98 0.83 -15.34
C ASP A 11 -34.52 0.62 -14.82
N MET A 12 -33.50 1.19 -15.47
CA MET A 12 -32.14 1.07 -14.95
C MET A 12 -31.92 2.10 -13.83
N ASP A 13 -32.39 1.75 -12.64
CA ASP A 13 -32.04 2.40 -11.38
C ASP A 13 -30.54 2.16 -11.09
N MET A 14 -29.68 2.93 -11.80
CA MET A 14 -28.24 2.86 -11.56
C MET A 14 -27.93 3.44 -10.18
N GLU A 15 -27.38 2.63 -9.30
CA GLU A 15 -26.82 3.10 -8.04
C GLU A 15 -25.79 4.20 -8.27
N LYS A 16 -25.63 5.11 -7.32
CA LYS A 16 -24.57 6.12 -7.40
C LYS A 16 -23.19 5.48 -7.36
N PHE A 17 -23.02 4.49 -6.47
CA PHE A 17 -21.81 3.69 -6.31
C PHE A 17 -22.20 2.24 -6.04
N ALA A 18 -21.67 1.31 -6.82
CA ALA A 18 -21.97 -0.11 -6.72
C ALA A 18 -20.88 -0.89 -5.99
N LEU A 19 -21.24 -2.03 -5.41
CA LEU A 19 -20.28 -2.98 -4.84
C LEU A 19 -19.41 -3.63 -5.92
N GLY A 20 -18.23 -4.13 -5.53
CA GLY A 20 -17.31 -4.78 -6.47
C GLY A 20 -17.88 -6.01 -7.16
N GLU A 21 -18.77 -6.76 -6.49
CA GLU A 21 -19.45 -7.93 -7.06
C GLU A 21 -20.36 -7.56 -8.24
N GLU A 22 -21.08 -6.43 -8.13
CA GLU A 22 -21.93 -5.95 -9.21
C GLU A 22 -21.12 -5.52 -10.44
N VAL A 23 -19.97 -4.85 -10.19
CA VAL A 23 -19.05 -4.48 -11.27
C VAL A 23 -18.49 -5.73 -11.97
N ALA A 24 -18.09 -6.75 -11.21
CA ALA A 24 -17.58 -8.02 -11.75
C ALA A 24 -18.66 -8.78 -12.55
N ARG A 25 -19.92 -8.76 -12.08
CA ARG A 25 -21.05 -9.34 -12.79
C ARG A 25 -21.27 -8.67 -14.14
N LEU A 26 -21.35 -7.34 -14.17
CA LEU A 26 -21.52 -6.57 -15.41
C LEU A 26 -20.36 -6.79 -16.38
N ASP A 27 -19.15 -6.91 -15.87
CA ASP A 27 -17.96 -7.14 -16.69
C ASP A 27 -18.01 -8.51 -17.38
N ALA A 28 -18.38 -9.56 -16.63
CA ALA A 28 -18.53 -10.91 -17.18
C ALA A 28 -19.68 -10.98 -18.20
N GLU A 29 -20.82 -10.31 -17.94
CA GLU A 29 -21.94 -10.23 -18.90
C GLU A 29 -21.54 -9.46 -20.17
N LEU A 30 -20.70 -8.42 -20.05
CA LEU A 30 -20.22 -7.62 -21.17
C LEU A 30 -19.36 -8.44 -22.14
N GLU A 31 -18.55 -9.38 -21.64
CA GLU A 31 -17.72 -10.26 -22.48
C GLU A 31 -18.57 -11.13 -23.44
N ALA A 32 -19.74 -11.55 -22.99
CA ALA A 32 -20.65 -12.41 -23.79
C ALA A 32 -21.63 -11.61 -24.68
N ALA A 33 -21.82 -10.31 -24.41
CA ALA A 33 -22.84 -9.49 -25.05
C ALA A 33 -22.36 -8.87 -26.35
N THR A 34 -23.26 -8.74 -27.32
CA THR A 34 -23.03 -8.10 -28.62
C THR A 34 -24.16 -7.16 -29.00
N GLY A 35 -23.89 -6.17 -29.87
CA GLY A 35 -24.89 -5.26 -30.44
C GLY A 35 -25.63 -4.44 -29.36
N PRO A 36 -26.96 -4.29 -29.44
CA PRO A 36 -27.74 -3.48 -28.50
C PRO A 36 -27.68 -3.97 -27.05
N ALA A 37 -27.53 -5.28 -26.80
CA ALA A 37 -27.40 -5.86 -25.48
C ALA A 37 -26.07 -5.43 -24.84
N ARG A 38 -25.00 -5.32 -25.64
CA ARG A 38 -23.72 -4.83 -25.18
C ARG A 38 -23.76 -3.34 -24.81
N LEU A 39 -24.45 -2.52 -25.60
CA LEU A 39 -24.66 -1.10 -25.30
C LEU A 39 -25.36 -0.90 -23.94
N ALA A 40 -26.31 -1.75 -23.59
CA ALA A 40 -27.03 -1.70 -22.33
C ALA A 40 -26.14 -1.95 -21.11
N LEU A 41 -25.03 -2.68 -21.24
CA LEU A 41 -24.09 -2.99 -20.18
C LEU A 41 -22.93 -1.99 -20.08
N LEU A 42 -22.54 -1.38 -21.22
CA LEU A 42 -21.40 -0.45 -21.28
C LEU A 42 -21.59 0.77 -20.36
N LEU A 43 -22.79 1.35 -20.36
CA LEU A 43 -23.02 2.59 -19.66
C LEU A 43 -23.06 2.43 -18.14
N PRO A 44 -23.78 1.44 -17.56
CA PRO A 44 -23.70 1.15 -16.12
C PRO A 44 -22.28 0.79 -15.67
N LEU A 45 -21.59 -0.03 -16.46
CA LEU A 45 -20.21 -0.41 -16.14
C LEU A 45 -19.28 0.81 -16.20
N ALA A 46 -19.38 1.67 -17.22
CA ALA A 46 -18.62 2.92 -17.28
C ALA A 46 -18.90 3.84 -16.09
N TRP A 47 -20.18 3.95 -15.67
CA TRP A 47 -20.60 4.71 -14.50
C TRP A 47 -19.97 4.18 -13.22
N TYR A 48 -19.97 2.87 -12.98
CA TYR A 48 -19.39 2.26 -11.79
C TYR A 48 -17.86 2.26 -11.79
N LEU A 49 -17.23 2.27 -12.97
CA LEU A 49 -15.77 2.34 -13.12
C LEU A 49 -15.20 3.78 -13.07
N ARG A 50 -16.03 4.84 -13.13
CA ARG A 50 -15.58 6.22 -13.29
C ARG A 50 -14.52 6.68 -12.27
N GLN A 51 -14.53 6.12 -11.04
CA GLN A 51 -13.49 6.35 -10.04
C GLN A 51 -12.63 5.10 -9.77
N ARG A 52 -13.09 3.87 -10.11
CA ARG A 52 -12.30 2.63 -9.96
C ARG A 52 -11.20 2.54 -11.02
N ASP A 53 -11.58 2.78 -12.26
CA ASP A 53 -10.70 2.80 -13.42
C ASP A 53 -11.25 3.82 -14.45
N THR A 54 -10.90 5.08 -14.25
CA THR A 54 -11.36 6.19 -15.09
C THR A 54 -10.96 6.02 -16.56
N LYS A 55 -9.78 5.44 -16.82
CA LYS A 55 -9.31 5.21 -18.19
C LYS A 55 -10.16 4.19 -18.91
N ARG A 56 -10.45 3.07 -18.26
CA ARG A 56 -11.35 2.03 -18.79
C ARG A 56 -12.77 2.56 -18.92
N SER A 57 -13.28 3.32 -17.95
CA SER A 57 -14.59 3.99 -18.03
C SER A 57 -14.73 4.82 -19.29
N LEU A 58 -13.72 5.65 -19.62
CA LEU A 58 -13.71 6.45 -20.85
C LEU A 58 -13.65 5.58 -22.12
N GLN A 59 -12.95 4.45 -22.10
CA GLN A 59 -12.93 3.51 -23.23
C GLN A 59 -14.31 2.91 -23.48
N LEU A 60 -15.02 2.51 -22.41
CA LEU A 60 -16.39 1.98 -22.51
C LEU A 60 -17.37 3.04 -23.03
N VAL A 61 -17.20 4.30 -22.64
CA VAL A 61 -17.97 5.43 -23.17
C VAL A 61 -17.74 5.61 -24.67
N LEU A 62 -16.49 5.56 -25.12
CA LEU A 62 -16.17 5.64 -26.57
C LEU A 62 -16.76 4.48 -27.37
N GLU A 63 -16.73 3.27 -26.81
CA GLU A 63 -17.38 2.11 -27.41
C GLU A 63 -18.90 2.29 -27.48
N ALA A 64 -19.53 2.79 -26.41
CA ALA A 64 -20.95 3.08 -26.36
C ALA A 64 -21.38 4.10 -27.45
N GLU A 65 -20.61 5.17 -27.66
CA GLU A 65 -20.86 6.15 -28.74
C GLU A 65 -20.76 5.53 -30.14
N GLY A 66 -19.78 4.63 -30.34
CA GLY A 66 -19.65 3.89 -31.59
C GLY A 66 -20.89 3.01 -31.87
N LEU A 67 -21.37 2.31 -30.85
CA LEU A 67 -22.55 1.47 -30.93
C LEU A 67 -23.85 2.27 -31.10
N LEU A 68 -23.99 3.43 -30.49
CA LEU A 68 -25.10 4.36 -30.68
C LEU A 68 -25.25 4.79 -32.15
N THR A 69 -24.16 4.94 -32.86
CA THR A 69 -24.14 5.28 -34.28
C THR A 69 -24.57 4.09 -35.15
N GLN A 70 -24.19 2.88 -34.75
CA GLN A 70 -24.50 1.66 -35.48
C GLN A 70 -25.94 1.14 -35.20
N PHE A 71 -26.40 1.29 -33.97
CA PHE A 71 -27.71 0.79 -33.50
C PHE A 71 -28.49 1.93 -32.81
N PRO A 72 -28.98 2.93 -33.55
CA PRO A 72 -29.65 4.08 -32.97
C PRO A 72 -30.92 3.65 -32.20
N PRO A 73 -31.01 3.91 -30.88
CA PRO A 73 -32.20 3.70 -30.09
C PRO A 73 -33.29 4.77 -30.43
N SER A 74 -34.39 4.79 -29.70
CA SER A 74 -35.33 5.91 -29.79
C SER A 74 -34.65 7.23 -29.39
N GLN A 75 -35.17 8.38 -29.88
CA GLN A 75 -34.57 9.69 -29.59
C GLN A 75 -34.49 9.94 -28.07
N GLN A 76 -35.52 9.57 -27.33
CA GLN A 76 -35.56 9.73 -25.87
C GLN A 76 -34.48 8.89 -25.16
N GLU A 77 -34.31 7.64 -25.59
CA GLU A 77 -33.26 6.76 -25.05
C GLU A 77 -31.86 7.30 -25.41
N LYS A 78 -31.67 7.76 -26.63
CA LYS A 78 -30.42 8.38 -27.10
C LYS A 78 -30.07 9.60 -26.26
N ASP A 79 -30.99 10.50 -26.02
CA ASP A 79 -30.77 11.72 -25.23
C ASP A 79 -30.41 11.34 -23.79
N SER A 80 -31.00 10.29 -23.19
CA SER A 80 -30.66 9.81 -21.85
C SER A 80 -29.24 9.23 -21.78
N ILE A 81 -28.89 8.42 -22.76
CA ILE A 81 -27.54 7.85 -22.87
C ILE A 81 -26.48 8.95 -23.04
N GLU A 82 -26.73 9.91 -23.95
CA GLU A 82 -25.83 11.04 -24.20
C GLU A 82 -25.64 11.90 -22.94
N ALA A 83 -26.71 12.16 -22.19
CA ALA A 83 -26.63 12.91 -20.93
C ALA A 83 -25.73 12.17 -19.91
N ARG A 84 -25.85 10.86 -19.80
CA ARG A 84 -25.02 10.07 -18.88
C ARG A 84 -23.57 9.99 -19.35
N ILE A 85 -23.33 9.88 -20.66
CA ILE A 85 -21.99 9.98 -21.26
C ILE A 85 -21.32 11.30 -20.92
N LEU A 86 -22.05 12.42 -21.10
CA LEU A 86 -21.54 13.76 -20.77
C LEU A 86 -21.14 13.85 -19.29
N LEU A 87 -21.94 13.26 -18.38
CA LEU A 87 -21.67 13.28 -16.96
C LEU A 87 -20.43 12.44 -16.60
N VAL A 88 -20.28 11.23 -17.18
CA VAL A 88 -19.07 10.40 -16.97
C VAL A 88 -17.81 11.10 -17.47
N ARG A 89 -17.87 11.71 -18.64
CA ARG A 89 -16.77 12.52 -19.18
C ARG A 89 -16.47 13.74 -18.31
N GLY A 90 -17.52 14.45 -17.88
CA GLY A 90 -17.36 15.59 -16.98
C GLY A 90 -16.67 15.22 -15.66
N GLU A 91 -17.04 14.08 -15.05
CA GLU A 91 -16.37 13.59 -13.84
C GLU A 91 -14.91 13.18 -14.12
N ALA A 92 -14.63 12.56 -15.26
CA ALA A 92 -13.26 12.24 -15.65
C ALA A 92 -12.40 13.51 -15.86
N GLU A 93 -12.93 14.53 -16.56
CA GLU A 93 -12.22 15.80 -16.76
C GLU A 93 -11.96 16.51 -15.42
N TRP A 94 -12.94 16.48 -14.51
CA TRP A 94 -12.76 17.00 -13.14
C TRP A 94 -11.66 16.25 -12.38
N LEU A 95 -11.67 14.91 -12.41
CA LEU A 95 -10.65 14.08 -11.74
C LEU A 95 -9.24 14.36 -12.28
N PHE A 96 -9.11 14.61 -13.59
CA PHE A 96 -7.85 15.03 -14.23
C PHE A 96 -7.53 16.53 -14.12
N ALA A 97 -8.28 17.25 -13.28
CA ALA A 97 -8.08 18.68 -13.01
C ALA A 97 -8.26 19.61 -14.24
N ARG A 98 -9.05 19.21 -15.22
CA ARG A 98 -9.41 20.00 -16.40
C ARG A 98 -10.78 20.66 -16.20
N LEU A 99 -10.86 21.56 -15.20
CA LEU A 99 -12.12 22.15 -14.70
C LEU A 99 -12.88 22.90 -15.80
N ASN A 100 -12.17 23.62 -16.68
CA ASN A 100 -12.73 24.35 -17.82
C ASN A 100 -13.44 23.45 -18.85
N GLN A 101 -13.15 22.16 -18.86
CA GLN A 101 -13.84 21.14 -19.67
C GLN A 101 -14.93 20.43 -18.89
N ALA A 102 -14.70 20.19 -17.60
CA ALA A 102 -15.62 19.46 -16.74
C ALA A 102 -16.94 20.20 -16.50
N GLU A 103 -16.89 21.51 -16.17
CA GLU A 103 -18.08 22.31 -15.86
C GLU A 103 -19.07 22.39 -17.03
N PRO A 104 -18.65 22.72 -18.27
CA PRO A 104 -19.58 22.71 -19.40
C PRO A 104 -20.25 21.37 -19.67
N LEU A 105 -19.52 20.26 -19.51
CA LEU A 105 -20.06 18.91 -19.68
C LEU A 105 -21.11 18.58 -18.62
N ALA A 106 -20.83 18.92 -17.35
CA ALA A 106 -21.78 18.72 -16.25
C ALA A 106 -23.05 19.57 -16.41
N LEU A 107 -22.92 20.83 -16.85
CA LEU A 107 -24.07 21.73 -17.13
C LEU A 107 -24.91 21.22 -18.31
N GLN A 108 -24.28 20.74 -19.36
CA GLN A 108 -25.00 20.15 -20.52
C GLN A 108 -25.74 18.87 -20.09
N ALA A 109 -25.11 18.01 -19.29
CA ALA A 109 -25.76 16.82 -18.75
C ALA A 109 -26.98 17.21 -17.88
N LEU A 110 -26.83 18.17 -16.99
CA LEU A 110 -27.90 18.66 -16.11
C LEU A 110 -29.10 19.19 -16.92
N GLU A 111 -28.85 19.99 -17.96
CA GLU A 111 -29.90 20.52 -18.81
C GLU A 111 -30.65 19.42 -19.57
N GLN A 112 -29.93 18.39 -20.04
CA GLN A 112 -30.54 17.24 -20.70
C GLN A 112 -31.39 16.41 -19.72
N PHE A 113 -30.89 16.12 -18.52
CA PHE A 113 -31.65 15.40 -17.49
C PHE A 113 -32.90 16.17 -17.06
N ARG A 114 -32.82 17.48 -16.92
CA ARG A 114 -33.99 18.35 -16.61
C ARG A 114 -35.06 18.26 -17.68
N ARG A 115 -34.68 18.31 -18.98
CA ARG A 115 -35.63 18.17 -20.09
C ARG A 115 -36.34 16.80 -20.11
N GLN A 116 -35.65 15.78 -19.65
CA GLN A 116 -36.16 14.40 -19.58
C GLN A 116 -36.96 14.12 -18.31
N GLY A 117 -36.85 15.00 -17.30
CA GLY A 117 -37.44 14.76 -15.97
C GLY A 117 -36.67 13.73 -15.15
N ASP A 118 -35.44 13.37 -15.52
CA ASP A 118 -34.56 12.44 -14.79
C ASP A 118 -34.00 13.14 -13.53
N LYS A 119 -34.67 12.89 -12.40
CA LYS A 119 -34.30 13.44 -11.10
C LYS A 119 -32.98 12.91 -10.59
N LEU A 120 -32.69 11.62 -10.78
CA LEU A 120 -31.45 11.00 -10.32
C LEU A 120 -30.26 11.47 -11.16
N GLY A 121 -30.43 11.64 -12.47
CA GLY A 121 -29.45 12.27 -13.33
C GLY A 121 -29.14 13.72 -12.94
N CYS A 122 -30.19 14.51 -12.59
CA CYS A 122 -30.00 15.87 -12.07
C CYS A 122 -29.22 15.86 -10.76
N ALA A 123 -29.54 14.98 -9.81
CA ALA A 123 -28.82 14.86 -8.54
C ALA A 123 -27.34 14.53 -8.75
N ASP A 124 -27.01 13.64 -9.70
CA ASP A 124 -25.64 13.27 -10.01
C ASP A 124 -24.87 14.42 -10.70
N ALA A 125 -25.55 15.21 -11.57
CA ALA A 125 -24.95 16.38 -12.22
C ALA A 125 -24.70 17.52 -11.22
N HIS A 126 -25.66 17.81 -10.33
CA HIS A 126 -25.50 18.77 -9.23
C HIS A 126 -24.33 18.36 -8.30
N TRP A 127 -24.22 17.09 -7.97
CA TRP A 127 -23.10 16.55 -7.22
C TRP A 127 -21.74 16.84 -7.87
N LEU A 128 -21.60 16.64 -9.18
CA LEU A 128 -20.36 16.93 -9.89
C LEU A 128 -20.06 18.44 -9.91
N LEU A 129 -21.08 19.26 -10.17
CA LEU A 129 -20.94 20.74 -10.17
C LEU A 129 -20.50 21.26 -8.80
N ALA A 130 -21.02 20.69 -7.71
CA ALA A 130 -20.59 21.04 -6.36
C ALA A 130 -19.09 20.82 -6.14
N TRP A 131 -18.56 19.70 -6.58
CA TRP A 131 -17.12 19.39 -6.40
C TRP A 131 -16.24 20.22 -7.35
N ILE A 132 -16.70 20.53 -8.54
CA ILE A 132 -16.01 21.48 -9.43
C ILE A 132 -15.94 22.86 -8.77
N ALA A 133 -17.05 23.34 -8.19
CA ALA A 133 -17.10 24.62 -7.48
C ALA A 133 -16.17 24.66 -6.25
N VAL A 134 -16.03 23.55 -5.51
CA VAL A 134 -15.03 23.43 -4.44
C VAL A 134 -13.61 23.61 -4.97
N ASP A 135 -13.30 22.97 -6.09
CA ASP A 135 -11.94 23.03 -6.66
C ASP A 135 -11.60 24.40 -7.26
N GLU A 136 -12.60 25.19 -7.58
CA GLU A 136 -12.46 26.58 -7.99
C GLU A 136 -12.57 27.60 -6.84
N GLY A 137 -12.82 27.12 -5.62
CA GLY A 137 -12.97 27.99 -4.44
C GLY A 137 -14.35 28.68 -4.32
N ARG A 138 -15.33 28.30 -5.14
CA ARG A 138 -16.71 28.85 -5.14
C ARG A 138 -17.59 28.12 -4.13
N LEU A 139 -17.29 28.26 -2.83
CA LEU A 139 -17.91 27.44 -1.77
C LEU A 139 -19.41 27.65 -1.61
N ASP A 140 -19.92 28.89 -1.77
CA ASP A 140 -21.36 29.17 -1.69
C ASP A 140 -22.14 28.47 -2.81
N LEU A 141 -21.54 28.38 -4.01
CA LEU A 141 -22.13 27.65 -5.12
C LEU A 141 -22.11 26.15 -4.84
N SER A 142 -21.03 25.62 -4.27
CA SER A 142 -20.94 24.21 -3.89
C SER A 142 -22.07 23.80 -2.94
N ASP A 143 -22.38 24.63 -1.93
CA ASP A 143 -23.47 24.35 -1.00
C ASP A 143 -24.81 24.31 -1.72
N ALA A 144 -25.10 25.28 -2.57
CA ALA A 144 -26.35 25.32 -3.33
C ALA A 144 -26.50 24.09 -4.25
N GLU A 145 -25.41 23.67 -4.88
CA GLU A 145 -25.39 22.48 -5.73
C GLU A 145 -25.58 21.17 -4.94
N LEU A 146 -24.99 21.05 -3.72
CA LEU A 146 -25.20 19.90 -2.85
C LEU A 146 -26.64 19.82 -2.33
N GLU A 147 -27.23 20.95 -1.94
CA GLU A 147 -28.65 21.02 -1.53
C GLU A 147 -29.59 20.66 -2.68
N ALA A 148 -29.27 21.10 -3.91
CA ALA A 148 -30.01 20.72 -5.12
C ALA A 148 -29.88 19.21 -5.41
N SER A 149 -28.68 18.65 -5.24
CA SER A 149 -28.43 17.20 -5.37
C SER A 149 -29.27 16.39 -4.36
N GLU A 150 -29.33 16.81 -3.08
CA GLU A 150 -30.18 16.18 -2.06
C GLU A 150 -31.65 16.23 -2.45
N ALA A 151 -32.14 17.43 -2.84
CA ALA A 151 -33.54 17.63 -3.18
C ALA A 151 -33.97 16.79 -4.40
N ASP A 152 -33.16 16.73 -5.44
CA ASP A 152 -33.45 15.92 -6.63
C ASP A 152 -33.32 14.42 -6.34
N ALA A 153 -32.39 13.98 -5.49
CA ALA A 153 -32.29 12.58 -5.05
C ALA A 153 -33.53 12.13 -4.26
N LEU A 154 -34.03 12.98 -3.35
CA LEU A 154 -35.27 12.72 -2.62
C LEU A 154 -36.49 12.68 -3.55
N ALA A 155 -36.56 13.59 -4.50
CA ALA A 155 -37.61 13.61 -5.52
C ALA A 155 -37.59 12.39 -6.45
N GLY A 156 -36.41 11.81 -6.69
CA GLY A 156 -36.20 10.57 -7.43
C GLY A 156 -36.36 9.30 -6.58
N GLY A 157 -36.57 9.41 -5.26
CA GLY A 157 -36.78 8.26 -4.37
C GLY A 157 -35.48 7.54 -3.94
N ASP A 158 -34.30 8.08 -4.21
CA ASP A 158 -33.02 7.46 -3.85
C ASP A 158 -32.47 8.01 -2.51
N ALA A 159 -32.75 7.27 -1.44
CA ALA A 159 -32.30 7.62 -0.09
C ALA A 159 -30.77 7.54 0.09
N VAL A 160 -30.06 6.71 -0.70
CA VAL A 160 -28.60 6.59 -0.64
C VAL A 160 -27.96 7.86 -1.21
N ARG A 161 -28.39 8.30 -2.41
CA ARG A 161 -27.92 9.54 -3.03
C ARG A 161 -28.21 10.75 -2.14
N ALA A 162 -29.43 10.85 -1.64
CA ALA A 162 -29.84 11.94 -0.74
C ALA A 162 -28.98 11.98 0.53
N GLY A 163 -28.80 10.84 1.18
CA GLY A 163 -27.96 10.74 2.37
C GLY A 163 -26.49 11.10 2.13
N ILE A 164 -25.93 10.73 0.98
CA ILE A 164 -24.58 11.11 0.57
C ILE A 164 -24.47 12.64 0.39
N ALA A 165 -25.42 13.26 -0.32
CA ALA A 165 -25.44 14.71 -0.54
C ALA A 165 -25.56 15.47 0.79
N GLN A 166 -26.48 15.03 1.66
CA GLN A 166 -26.67 15.59 2.99
C GLN A 166 -25.41 15.48 3.87
N ALA A 167 -24.74 14.32 3.84
CA ALA A 167 -23.47 14.13 4.56
C ALA A 167 -22.37 15.06 4.04
N ALA A 168 -22.30 15.30 2.72
CA ALA A 168 -21.37 16.26 2.15
C ALA A 168 -21.64 17.70 2.62
N VAL A 169 -22.91 18.14 2.70
CA VAL A 169 -23.31 19.43 3.30
C VAL A 169 -22.86 19.51 4.76
N ALA A 170 -23.15 18.47 5.55
CA ALA A 170 -22.78 18.41 6.96
C ALA A 170 -21.26 18.47 7.15
N ARG A 171 -20.49 17.78 6.32
CA ARG A 171 -19.02 17.81 6.32
C ARG A 171 -18.45 19.22 6.10
N TRP A 172 -18.99 19.96 5.14
CA TRP A 172 -18.60 21.36 4.92
C TRP A 172 -18.99 22.27 6.07
N ALA A 173 -20.15 22.03 6.70
CA ALA A 173 -20.56 22.76 7.89
C ALA A 173 -19.57 22.56 9.06
N VAL A 174 -19.06 21.31 9.27
CA VAL A 174 -18.05 21.02 10.31
C VAL A 174 -16.76 21.82 10.05
N LEU A 175 -16.31 21.90 8.80
CA LEU A 175 -15.11 22.64 8.44
C LEU A 175 -15.21 24.16 8.67
N ARG A 176 -16.44 24.71 8.60
CA ARG A 176 -16.68 26.15 8.81
C ARG A 176 -16.93 26.49 10.28
N ASN A 177 -17.76 25.74 10.96
CA ASN A 177 -18.10 25.97 12.36
C ASN A 177 -18.53 24.67 13.02
N LEU A 178 -17.59 24.03 13.71
CA LEU A 178 -17.80 22.76 14.39
C LEU A 178 -19.02 22.77 15.32
N ARG A 179 -19.15 23.81 16.16
CA ARG A 179 -20.23 23.88 17.16
C ARG A 179 -21.61 23.92 16.52
N ALA A 180 -21.79 24.80 15.54
CA ALA A 180 -23.06 24.93 14.82
C ALA A 180 -23.38 23.65 14.03
N ALA A 181 -22.37 23.02 13.43
CA ALA A 181 -22.53 21.76 12.70
C ALA A 181 -22.90 20.61 13.65
N GLU A 182 -22.27 20.54 14.82
CA GLU A 182 -22.57 19.50 15.81
C GLU A 182 -23.99 19.67 16.41
N GLU A 183 -24.41 20.89 16.70
CA GLU A 183 -25.76 21.19 17.15
C GLU A 183 -26.81 20.80 16.09
N ARG A 184 -26.54 21.05 14.82
CA ARG A 184 -27.48 20.76 13.71
C ARG A 184 -27.45 19.29 13.27
N TRP A 185 -26.29 18.69 13.12
CA TRP A 185 -26.10 17.41 12.43
C TRP A 185 -25.65 16.27 13.34
N GLY A 186 -24.96 16.58 14.46
CA GLY A 186 -24.33 15.57 15.31
C GLY A 186 -25.29 14.49 15.81
N GLY A 187 -26.50 14.91 16.28
CA GLY A 187 -27.53 13.99 16.74
C GLY A 187 -28.04 13.05 15.66
N GLN A 188 -28.24 13.58 14.44
CA GLN A 188 -28.75 12.82 13.29
C GLN A 188 -27.75 11.74 12.83
N PHE A 189 -26.47 12.09 12.67
CA PHE A 189 -25.46 11.13 12.19
C PHE A 189 -25.02 10.13 13.26
N ARG A 190 -25.19 10.43 14.57
CA ARG A 190 -24.96 9.46 15.66
C ARG A 190 -26.12 8.47 15.81
N ALA A 191 -27.33 8.82 15.45
CA ALA A 191 -28.45 7.90 15.45
C ALA A 191 -28.20 6.67 14.59
N GLU A 192 -28.88 5.57 14.88
CA GLU A 192 -28.77 4.34 14.09
C GLU A 192 -29.19 4.61 12.64
N PRO A 193 -28.37 4.25 11.65
CA PRO A 193 -28.64 4.60 10.27
C PRO A 193 -29.83 3.77 9.73
N GLN A 194 -30.78 4.44 9.09
CA GLN A 194 -31.89 3.79 8.40
C GLN A 194 -31.42 3.19 7.04
N VAL A 195 -30.41 3.79 6.42
CA VAL A 195 -29.79 3.34 5.18
C VAL A 195 -28.50 2.60 5.52
N LEU A 196 -28.42 1.31 5.17
CA LEU A 196 -27.27 0.45 5.49
C LEU A 196 -26.33 0.26 4.29
N HIS A 197 -26.57 0.96 3.17
CA HIS A 197 -25.72 0.85 1.99
C HIS A 197 -24.31 1.40 2.29
N PRO A 198 -23.22 0.64 2.00
CA PRO A 198 -21.84 1.05 2.35
C PRO A 198 -21.43 2.40 1.74
N ALA A 199 -21.96 2.76 0.56
CA ALA A 199 -21.66 4.07 -0.03
C ALA A 199 -22.16 5.25 0.83
N TYR A 200 -23.32 5.12 1.49
CA TYR A 200 -23.80 6.12 2.46
C TYR A 200 -23.04 6.03 3.78
N LEU A 201 -22.79 4.80 4.28
CA LEU A 201 -22.04 4.61 5.53
C LEU A 201 -20.64 5.22 5.47
N ALA A 202 -19.99 5.18 4.32
CA ALA A 202 -18.74 5.89 4.08
C ALA A 202 -18.87 7.39 4.41
N TRP A 203 -19.82 8.09 3.82
CA TRP A 203 -20.03 9.53 4.04
C TRP A 203 -20.51 9.88 5.45
N ARG A 204 -21.35 9.03 6.04
CA ARG A 204 -21.73 9.14 7.45
C ARG A 204 -20.51 9.07 8.36
N ASN A 205 -19.61 8.11 8.12
CA ASN A 205 -18.38 7.96 8.88
C ASN A 205 -17.41 9.13 8.62
N ASP A 206 -17.43 9.76 7.44
CA ASP A 206 -16.65 10.99 7.16
C ASP A 206 -17.11 12.13 8.07
N VAL A 207 -18.43 12.42 8.16
CA VAL A 207 -18.98 13.46 9.04
C VAL A 207 -18.60 13.21 10.49
N LEU A 208 -18.83 11.99 11.00
CA LEU A 208 -18.54 11.64 12.39
C LEU A 208 -17.02 11.67 12.67
N GLY A 209 -16.23 11.23 11.74
CA GLY A 209 -14.76 11.28 11.81
C GLY A 209 -14.25 12.71 11.84
N MET A 210 -14.81 13.60 11.03
CA MET A 210 -14.45 15.02 11.02
C MET A 210 -14.88 15.73 12.31
N ILE A 211 -16.09 15.46 12.83
CA ILE A 211 -16.52 15.98 14.12
C ILE A 211 -15.53 15.56 15.22
N ALA A 212 -15.19 14.28 15.28
CA ALA A 212 -14.24 13.76 16.27
C ALA A 212 -12.85 14.40 16.11
N HIS A 213 -12.36 14.51 14.87
CA HIS A 213 -11.06 15.13 14.57
C HIS A 213 -10.97 16.59 15.06
N TYR A 214 -11.97 17.41 14.72
CA TYR A 214 -11.98 18.82 15.13
C TYR A 214 -12.34 18.99 16.62
N SER A 215 -12.94 17.98 17.26
CA SER A 215 -13.12 17.92 18.72
C SER A 215 -11.86 17.40 19.45
N SER A 216 -10.78 17.13 18.73
CA SER A 216 -9.53 16.55 19.27
C SER A 216 -9.67 15.12 19.81
N ASP A 217 -10.73 14.40 19.46
CA ASP A 217 -10.87 12.96 19.72
C ASP A 217 -10.30 12.17 18.54
N PHE A 218 -8.97 12.16 18.45
CA PHE A 218 -8.26 11.53 17.33
C PHE A 218 -8.44 10.01 17.30
N GLY A 219 -8.74 9.38 18.44
CA GLY A 219 -9.02 7.94 18.51
C GLY A 219 -10.31 7.56 17.79
N GLU A 220 -11.42 8.22 18.14
CA GLU A 220 -12.72 8.01 17.47
C GLU A 220 -12.63 8.46 16.00
N ALA A 221 -11.94 9.57 15.71
CA ALA A 221 -11.69 10.01 14.34
C ALA A 221 -11.02 8.91 13.50
N ALA A 222 -9.96 8.30 14.01
CA ALA A 222 -9.26 7.23 13.31
C ALA A 222 -10.17 6.03 13.04
N ILE A 223 -10.95 5.58 14.02
CA ILE A 223 -11.92 4.48 13.88
C ILE A 223 -12.92 4.76 12.76
N ARG A 224 -13.52 5.97 12.76
CA ARG A 224 -14.52 6.37 11.77
C ARG A 224 -13.93 6.48 10.37
N LEU A 225 -12.77 7.12 10.26
CA LEU A 225 -12.10 7.32 8.98
C LEU A 225 -11.56 6.00 8.38
N MET A 226 -11.15 5.04 9.21
CA MET A 226 -10.79 3.69 8.73
C MET A 226 -12.01 2.94 8.16
N ARG A 227 -13.17 3.03 8.82
CA ARG A 227 -14.42 2.48 8.27
C ARG A 227 -14.83 3.18 6.98
N LEU A 228 -14.73 4.51 6.94
CA LEU A 228 -14.92 5.27 5.71
C LEU A 228 -14.02 4.75 4.59
N PHE A 229 -12.73 4.53 4.86
CA PHE A 229 -11.78 4.04 3.87
C PHE A 229 -12.20 2.69 3.29
N ASP A 230 -12.55 1.73 4.15
CA ASP A 230 -12.97 0.39 3.73
C ASP A 230 -14.29 0.41 2.95
N ASP A 231 -15.31 1.13 3.43
CA ASP A 231 -16.61 1.28 2.77
C ASP A 231 -16.48 2.00 1.42
N ALA A 232 -15.62 3.01 1.33
CA ALA A 232 -15.34 3.75 0.11
C ALA A 232 -14.64 2.86 -0.95
N LEU A 233 -13.68 2.04 -0.56
CA LEU A 233 -13.04 1.08 -1.47
C LEU A 233 -14.01 0.01 -1.94
N ALA A 234 -14.83 -0.55 -1.07
CA ALA A 234 -15.83 -1.56 -1.42
C ALA A 234 -16.79 -1.06 -2.49
N THR A 235 -17.18 0.22 -2.41
CA THR A 235 -18.14 0.86 -3.33
C THR A 235 -17.47 1.61 -4.49
N GLY A 236 -16.12 1.59 -4.58
CA GLY A 236 -15.36 2.23 -5.65
C GLY A 236 -15.28 3.74 -5.59
N GLN A 237 -15.49 4.32 -4.43
CA GLN A 237 -15.27 5.75 -4.15
C GLN A 237 -13.79 6.01 -3.89
N VAL A 238 -12.94 5.71 -4.88
CA VAL A 238 -11.47 5.73 -4.72
C VAL A 238 -10.96 7.10 -4.26
N ARG A 239 -11.52 8.19 -4.79
CA ARG A 239 -11.16 9.55 -4.35
C ARG A 239 -11.44 9.76 -2.86
N THR A 240 -12.61 9.31 -2.40
CA THR A 240 -13.02 9.42 -0.97
C THR A 240 -12.10 8.58 -0.08
N ALA A 241 -11.72 7.36 -0.52
CA ALA A 241 -10.76 6.53 0.19
C ALA A 241 -9.38 7.19 0.31
N ILE A 242 -8.89 7.84 -0.75
CA ILE A 242 -7.62 8.58 -0.72
C ILE A 242 -7.69 9.73 0.29
N ILE A 243 -8.79 10.50 0.31
CA ILE A 243 -9.00 11.57 1.30
C ILE A 243 -9.05 11.00 2.73
N ALA A 244 -9.72 9.88 2.92
CA ALA A 244 -9.75 9.21 4.22
C ALA A 244 -8.34 8.84 4.70
N ALA A 245 -7.52 8.28 3.81
CA ALA A 245 -6.14 7.91 4.14
C ALA A 245 -5.29 9.12 4.58
N THR A 246 -5.44 10.28 3.92
CA THR A 246 -4.74 11.51 4.31
C THR A 246 -5.25 12.06 5.64
N ASN A 247 -6.56 12.02 5.89
CA ASN A 247 -7.15 12.49 7.16
C ASN A 247 -6.78 11.56 8.34
N ILE A 248 -6.70 10.23 8.11
CA ILE A 248 -6.20 9.28 9.12
C ILE A 248 -4.75 9.60 9.46
N ALA A 249 -3.93 9.83 8.45
CA ALA A 249 -2.53 10.19 8.66
C ALA A 249 -2.38 11.48 9.46
N GLU A 250 -3.16 12.51 9.17
CA GLU A 250 -3.19 13.76 9.95
C GLU A 250 -3.59 13.49 11.40
N GLY A 251 -4.58 12.62 11.65
CA GLY A 251 -4.95 12.19 12.99
C GLY A 251 -3.79 11.53 13.74
N PHE A 252 -3.03 10.64 13.10
CA PHE A 252 -1.87 10.00 13.71
C PHE A 252 -0.70 10.96 13.91
N ASP A 253 -0.51 11.94 13.03
CA ASP A 253 0.46 13.02 13.25
C ASP A 253 0.12 13.83 14.51
N ARG A 254 -1.16 14.13 14.75
CA ARG A 254 -1.64 14.77 16.00
C ARG A 254 -1.44 13.89 17.24
N LEU A 255 -1.43 12.56 17.07
CA LEU A 255 -1.11 11.59 18.10
C LEU A 255 0.40 11.39 18.29
N ASN A 256 1.22 12.10 17.52
CA ASN A 256 2.69 11.98 17.48
C ASN A 256 3.18 10.60 17.05
N ASP A 257 2.37 9.88 16.25
CA ASP A 257 2.72 8.59 15.62
C ASP A 257 2.97 8.76 14.11
N HIS A 258 4.11 9.39 13.81
CA HIS A 258 4.51 9.68 12.44
C HIS A 258 4.76 8.42 11.60
N THR A 259 5.02 7.28 12.23
CA THR A 259 5.22 6.02 11.51
C THR A 259 3.92 5.54 10.87
N VAL A 260 2.86 5.49 11.66
CA VAL A 260 1.53 5.10 11.17
C VAL A 260 0.98 6.15 10.21
N ALA A 261 1.24 7.44 10.45
CA ALA A 261 0.87 8.51 9.53
C ALA A 261 1.51 8.31 8.15
N LEU A 262 2.81 7.96 8.07
CA LEU A 262 3.49 7.64 6.82
C LEU A 262 2.92 6.39 6.13
N GLU A 263 2.57 5.36 6.89
CA GLU A 263 1.93 4.17 6.32
C GLU A 263 0.59 4.50 5.65
N TRP A 264 -0.23 5.33 6.28
CA TRP A 264 -1.53 5.71 5.73
C TRP A 264 -1.41 6.65 4.53
N THR A 265 -0.50 7.64 4.58
CA THR A 265 -0.23 8.48 3.40
C THR A 265 0.34 7.66 2.24
N GLN A 266 1.17 6.65 2.52
CA GLN A 266 1.66 5.73 1.50
C GLN A 266 0.53 4.91 0.87
N ARG A 267 -0.39 4.36 1.68
CA ARG A 267 -1.60 3.68 1.16
C ARG A 267 -2.44 4.59 0.28
N GLY A 268 -2.63 5.83 0.71
CA GLY A 268 -3.32 6.85 -0.09
C GLY A 268 -2.62 7.12 -1.42
N LEU A 269 -1.29 7.23 -1.41
CA LEU A 269 -0.48 7.47 -2.59
C LEU A 269 -0.46 6.27 -3.56
N ASP A 270 -0.44 5.05 -3.03
CA ASP A 270 -0.51 3.82 -3.83
C ASP A 270 -1.84 3.69 -4.57
N LEU A 271 -2.93 4.19 -3.98
CA LEU A 271 -4.22 4.31 -4.64
C LEU A 271 -4.25 5.47 -5.64
N ALA A 272 -3.63 6.61 -5.31
CA ALA A 272 -3.70 7.82 -6.11
C ALA A 272 -2.84 7.78 -7.38
N ARG A 273 -1.58 7.30 -7.29
CA ARG A 273 -0.63 7.29 -8.42
C ARG A 273 -1.14 6.58 -9.68
N PRO A 274 -1.73 5.37 -9.60
CA PRO A 274 -2.27 4.70 -10.79
C PRO A 274 -3.39 5.45 -11.47
N THR A 275 -4.18 6.24 -10.73
CA THR A 275 -5.27 7.04 -11.30
C THR A 275 -4.78 8.17 -12.18
N GLY A 276 -3.63 8.75 -11.84
CA GLY A 276 -3.10 9.96 -12.48
C GLY A 276 -3.89 11.23 -12.14
N TRP A 277 -4.69 11.25 -11.08
CA TRP A 277 -5.48 12.42 -10.66
C TRP A 277 -4.61 13.43 -9.90
N PRO A 278 -4.38 14.63 -10.45
CA PRO A 278 -3.42 15.57 -9.87
C PRO A 278 -3.74 15.95 -8.42
N ARG A 279 -5.01 16.18 -8.11
CA ARG A 279 -5.45 16.56 -6.77
C ARG A 279 -5.16 15.45 -5.75
N SER A 280 -5.49 14.19 -6.10
CA SER A 280 -5.33 13.06 -5.19
C SER A 280 -3.86 12.75 -4.93
N VAL A 281 -3.04 12.75 -5.99
CA VAL A 281 -1.59 12.53 -5.88
C VAL A 281 -0.94 13.68 -5.09
N GLY A 282 -1.23 14.92 -5.46
CA GLY A 282 -0.64 16.10 -4.80
C GLY A 282 -1.02 16.20 -3.32
N ALA A 283 -2.28 15.86 -2.95
CA ALA A 283 -2.70 15.84 -1.56
C ALA A 283 -1.94 14.79 -0.74
N CYS A 284 -1.77 13.56 -1.26
CA CYS A 284 -1.00 12.54 -0.57
C CYS A 284 0.47 12.94 -0.38
N LEU A 285 1.10 13.48 -1.43
CA LEU A 285 2.48 13.97 -1.36
C LEU A 285 2.64 15.10 -0.33
N MET A 286 1.71 16.05 -0.32
CA MET A 286 1.69 17.17 0.62
C MET A 286 1.57 16.69 2.07
N HIS A 287 0.64 15.79 2.38
CA HIS A 287 0.49 15.24 3.74
C HIS A 287 1.70 14.38 4.15
N MET A 288 2.24 13.57 3.23
CA MET A 288 3.48 12.83 3.48
C MET A 288 4.64 13.76 3.82
N ALA A 289 4.77 14.85 3.08
CA ALA A 289 5.78 15.87 3.34
C ALA A 289 5.62 16.51 4.72
N GLN A 290 4.39 16.81 5.13
CA GLN A 290 4.12 17.37 6.45
C GLN A 290 4.51 16.41 7.58
N THR A 291 4.18 15.11 7.44
CA THR A 291 4.62 14.08 8.38
C THR A 291 6.15 13.97 8.43
N LEU A 292 6.80 14.01 7.27
CA LEU A 292 8.28 14.01 7.18
C LEU A 292 8.89 15.26 7.86
N ARG A 293 8.26 16.42 7.71
CA ARG A 293 8.65 17.66 8.39
C ARG A 293 8.58 17.49 9.90
N TYR A 294 7.49 16.96 10.46
CA TYR A 294 7.35 16.66 11.89
C TYR A 294 8.37 15.64 12.38
N ALA A 295 8.75 14.69 11.54
CA ALA A 295 9.82 13.74 11.82
C ALA A 295 11.24 14.31 11.63
N GLY A 296 11.40 15.63 11.36
CA GLY A 296 12.68 16.28 11.15
C GLY A 296 13.41 15.93 9.85
N ARG A 297 12.68 15.32 8.88
CA ARG A 297 13.20 14.87 7.59
C ARG A 297 13.03 15.95 6.51
N PHE A 298 13.62 17.10 6.74
CA PHE A 298 13.36 18.31 5.97
C PHE A 298 13.66 18.20 4.46
N ASP A 299 14.75 17.52 4.07
CA ASP A 299 15.11 17.36 2.66
C ASP A 299 14.07 16.51 1.91
N ALA A 300 13.69 15.38 2.50
CA ALA A 300 12.66 14.54 1.93
C ALA A 300 11.29 15.24 1.87
N ALA A 301 10.94 16.02 2.91
CA ALA A 301 9.72 16.83 2.92
C ALA A 301 9.73 17.87 1.79
N GLN A 302 10.86 18.52 1.54
CA GLN A 302 11.01 19.51 0.48
C GLN A 302 10.82 18.89 -0.91
N ASP A 303 11.42 17.73 -1.15
CA ASP A 303 11.27 17.06 -2.45
C ASP A 303 9.82 16.63 -2.68
N MET A 304 9.15 16.09 -1.65
CA MET A 304 7.73 15.74 -1.74
C MET A 304 6.84 16.96 -1.97
N LEU A 305 7.10 18.10 -1.32
CA LEU A 305 6.32 19.32 -1.52
C LEU A 305 6.53 19.92 -2.92
N ARG A 306 7.75 19.84 -3.47
CA ARG A 306 7.98 20.26 -4.86
C ARG A 306 7.18 19.38 -5.83
N GLU A 307 7.27 18.05 -5.70
CA GLU A 307 6.47 17.12 -6.50
C GLU A 307 4.97 17.40 -6.34
N ALA A 308 4.52 17.69 -5.11
CA ALA A 308 3.12 18.04 -4.84
C ALA A 308 2.69 19.33 -5.57
N LEU A 309 3.47 20.40 -5.47
CA LEU A 309 3.17 21.69 -6.11
C LEU A 309 3.18 21.58 -7.64
N ASP A 310 4.14 20.84 -8.21
CA ASP A 310 4.20 20.59 -9.65
C ASP A 310 2.97 19.79 -10.11
N THR A 311 2.60 18.77 -9.35
CA THR A 311 1.41 17.95 -9.62
C THR A 311 0.11 18.75 -9.51
N LEU A 312 0.03 19.66 -8.54
CA LEU A 312 -1.14 20.50 -8.28
C LEU A 312 -1.17 21.79 -9.15
N ALA A 313 -0.17 22.06 -9.98
CA ALA A 313 -0.10 23.26 -10.81
C ALA A 313 -1.37 23.52 -11.64
N PRO A 314 -2.05 22.52 -12.24
CA PRO A 314 -3.33 22.71 -12.92
C PRO A 314 -4.46 23.21 -12.01
N LEU A 315 -4.34 23.01 -10.70
CA LEU A 315 -5.27 23.41 -9.65
C LEU A 315 -4.72 24.54 -8.78
N SER A 316 -3.89 25.42 -9.34
CA SER A 316 -3.25 26.51 -8.60
C SER A 316 -4.26 27.50 -7.96
N GLY A 317 -5.52 27.48 -8.39
CA GLY A 317 -6.64 28.18 -7.76
C GLY A 317 -7.34 27.40 -6.64
N SER A 318 -6.93 26.18 -6.31
CA SER A 318 -7.59 25.37 -5.30
C SER A 318 -7.04 25.60 -3.89
N ARG A 319 -7.88 25.30 -2.89
CA ARG A 319 -7.47 25.27 -1.48
C ARG A 319 -6.31 24.28 -1.22
N THR A 320 -6.28 23.14 -1.92
CA THR A 320 -5.22 22.13 -1.76
C THR A 320 -3.85 22.68 -2.17
N TYR A 321 -3.78 23.47 -3.25
CA TYR A 321 -2.55 24.13 -3.67
C TYR A 321 -2.07 25.16 -2.64
N ALA A 322 -3.00 25.93 -2.07
CA ALA A 322 -2.69 26.89 -1.02
C ALA A 322 -2.13 26.22 0.25
N ILE A 323 -2.67 25.06 0.67
CA ILE A 323 -2.13 24.28 1.78
C ILE A 323 -0.70 23.80 1.46
N ALA A 324 -0.45 23.34 0.24
CA ALA A 324 0.90 22.89 -0.15
C ALA A 324 1.92 24.05 -0.11
N LEU A 325 1.52 25.27 -0.52
CA LEU A 325 2.34 26.46 -0.37
C LEU A 325 2.59 26.80 1.10
N GLN A 326 1.56 26.72 1.95
CA GLN A 326 1.71 26.95 3.38
C GLN A 326 2.72 25.99 3.99
N TYR A 327 2.61 24.68 3.70
CA TYR A 327 3.56 23.67 4.21
C TYR A 327 4.98 23.88 3.70
N MET A 328 5.14 24.34 2.45
CA MET A 328 6.44 24.70 1.89
C MET A 328 7.04 25.92 2.61
N GLY A 329 6.22 26.94 2.89
CA GLY A 329 6.66 28.11 3.65
C GLY A 329 7.05 27.75 5.09
N ASP A 330 6.25 26.95 5.77
CA ASP A 330 6.55 26.48 7.13
C ASP A 330 7.83 25.61 7.16
N LEU A 331 8.02 24.74 6.16
CA LEU A 331 9.25 23.94 6.03
C LEU A 331 10.48 24.84 5.79
N ALA A 332 10.35 25.89 4.99
CA ALA A 332 11.44 26.84 4.77
C ALA A 332 11.81 27.58 6.07
N LEU A 333 10.83 27.94 6.90
CA LEU A 333 11.09 28.50 8.24
C LEU A 333 11.83 27.52 9.13
N ASP A 334 11.42 26.25 9.17
CA ASP A 334 12.07 25.20 9.98
C ASP A 334 13.52 24.90 9.54
N ARG A 335 13.81 25.16 8.25
CA ARG A 335 15.17 25.05 7.69
C ARG A 335 15.99 26.33 7.83
N GLU A 336 15.43 27.36 8.42
CA GLU A 336 16.03 28.69 8.50
C GLU A 336 16.30 29.36 7.13
N ASP A 337 15.59 28.89 6.08
CA ASP A 337 15.57 29.55 4.77
C ASP A 337 14.53 30.67 4.77
N PHE A 338 14.86 31.75 5.45
CA PHE A 338 13.93 32.85 5.68
C PHE A 338 13.58 33.59 4.37
N GLN A 339 14.52 33.64 3.41
CA GLN A 339 14.20 34.27 2.11
C GLN A 339 13.23 33.39 1.30
N GLY A 340 13.48 32.08 1.20
CA GLY A 340 12.57 31.15 0.54
C GLY A 340 11.21 31.08 1.22
N ALA A 341 11.16 31.17 2.55
CA ALA A 341 9.93 31.26 3.32
C ALA A 341 9.14 32.52 2.95
N LEU A 342 9.80 33.68 2.94
CA LEU A 342 9.18 34.96 2.58
C LEU A 342 8.55 34.92 1.19
N ASP A 343 9.30 34.44 0.20
CA ASP A 343 8.82 34.35 -1.18
C ASP A 343 7.64 33.39 -1.32
N THR A 344 7.69 32.26 -0.61
CA THR A 344 6.60 31.26 -0.59
C THR A 344 5.34 31.83 0.06
N PHE A 345 5.46 32.50 1.22
CA PHE A 345 4.32 33.09 1.90
C PHE A 345 3.73 34.30 1.14
N ARG A 346 4.52 35.07 0.39
CA ARG A 346 4.01 36.10 -0.53
C ARG A 346 3.16 35.44 -1.62
N HIS A 347 3.66 34.39 -2.24
CA HIS A 347 2.90 33.64 -3.24
C HIS A 347 1.59 33.08 -2.65
N LEU A 348 1.63 32.53 -1.43
CA LEU A 348 0.41 32.11 -0.73
C LEU A 348 -0.57 33.27 -0.56
N GLY A 349 -0.09 34.46 -0.16
CA GLY A 349 -0.92 35.65 0.02
C GLY A 349 -1.61 36.15 -1.26
N GLU A 350 -0.89 36.11 -2.37
CA GLU A 350 -1.46 36.42 -3.69
C GLU A 350 -2.59 35.46 -4.06
N ARG A 351 -2.39 34.16 -3.83
CA ARG A 351 -3.41 33.14 -4.08
C ARG A 351 -4.59 33.25 -3.12
N ALA A 352 -4.34 33.46 -1.84
CA ALA A 352 -5.38 33.63 -0.84
C ALA A 352 -6.28 34.84 -1.09
N ALA A 353 -5.68 35.96 -1.56
CA ALA A 353 -6.43 37.15 -1.95
C ALA A 353 -7.32 36.88 -3.18
N ALA A 354 -6.79 36.20 -4.20
CA ALA A 354 -7.54 35.84 -5.41
C ALA A 354 -8.74 34.91 -5.08
N LEU A 355 -8.58 34.00 -4.12
CA LEU A 355 -9.59 33.05 -3.69
C LEU A 355 -10.53 33.58 -2.60
N ARG A 356 -10.30 34.81 -2.09
CA ARG A 356 -11.02 35.40 -0.94
C ARG A 356 -11.00 34.48 0.31
N GLN A 357 -9.90 33.77 0.53
CA GLN A 357 -9.73 32.85 1.67
C GLN A 357 -8.92 33.54 2.78
N THR A 358 -9.62 34.09 3.74
CA THR A 358 -9.03 34.90 4.83
C THR A 358 -8.11 34.07 5.72
N ASP A 359 -8.39 32.79 5.93
CA ASP A 359 -7.55 31.90 6.71
C ASP A 359 -6.11 31.80 6.15
N PHE A 360 -5.94 31.64 4.84
CA PHE A 360 -4.62 31.64 4.21
C PHE A 360 -4.00 33.02 4.11
N GLN A 361 -4.80 34.10 4.09
CA GLN A 361 -4.26 35.45 4.19
C GLN A 361 -3.59 35.66 5.56
N ILE A 362 -4.23 35.18 6.64
CA ILE A 362 -3.66 35.22 7.99
C ILE A 362 -2.36 34.40 8.04
N ASP A 363 -2.38 33.16 7.55
CA ASP A 363 -1.20 32.29 7.59
C ASP A 363 -0.06 32.85 6.72
N SER A 364 -0.37 33.46 5.58
CA SER A 364 0.61 34.15 4.75
C SER A 364 1.25 35.33 5.48
N GLN A 365 0.44 36.21 6.07
CA GLN A 365 0.95 37.39 6.79
C GLN A 365 1.78 36.97 8.01
N ARG A 366 1.33 35.96 8.76
CA ARG A 366 2.07 35.39 9.88
C ARG A 366 3.44 34.84 9.44
N GLY A 367 3.45 34.05 8.35
CA GLY A 367 4.70 33.46 7.83
C GLY A 367 5.67 34.53 7.29
N GLN A 368 5.16 35.54 6.56
CA GLN A 368 5.96 36.68 6.12
C GLN A 368 6.56 37.42 7.32
N ALA A 369 5.76 37.73 8.35
CA ALA A 369 6.21 38.39 9.55
C ALA A 369 7.36 37.63 10.23
N HIS A 370 7.23 36.32 10.35
CA HIS A 370 8.25 35.46 10.92
C HIS A 370 9.55 35.54 10.10
N ALA A 371 9.49 35.34 8.80
CA ALA A 371 10.64 35.39 7.90
C ALA A 371 11.33 36.77 7.90
N LEU A 372 10.56 37.86 7.76
CA LEU A 372 11.07 39.23 7.76
C LEU A 372 11.80 39.60 9.04
N SER A 373 11.35 39.07 10.18
CA SER A 373 11.99 39.28 11.48
C SER A 373 13.43 38.74 11.51
N TYR A 374 13.69 37.60 10.84
CA TYR A 374 15.04 37.05 10.76
C TYR A 374 15.87 37.69 9.63
N LEU A 375 15.23 38.25 8.63
CA LEU A 375 15.90 39.00 7.54
C LEU A 375 16.26 40.43 7.94
N SER A 376 16.18 40.76 9.24
CA SER A 376 16.49 42.11 9.75
C SER A 376 15.62 43.21 9.14
N GLN A 377 14.35 42.92 8.88
CA GLN A 377 13.34 43.86 8.41
C GLN A 377 12.20 43.98 9.45
N PRO A 378 12.48 44.54 10.63
CA PRO A 378 11.56 44.51 11.76
C PRO A 378 10.27 45.33 11.52
N GLU A 379 10.34 46.41 10.76
CA GLU A 379 9.19 47.26 10.48
C GLU A 379 8.16 46.53 9.62
N ASP A 380 8.62 45.92 8.52
CA ASP A 380 7.77 45.12 7.64
C ASP A 380 7.25 43.85 8.39
N ALA A 381 8.07 43.24 9.22
CA ALA A 381 7.68 42.12 10.05
C ALA A 381 6.52 42.47 11.01
N LEU A 382 6.63 43.61 11.72
CA LEU A 382 5.56 44.11 12.60
C LEU A 382 4.29 44.42 11.85
N GLN A 383 4.41 45.10 10.68
CA GLN A 383 3.26 45.41 9.85
C GLN A 383 2.51 44.12 9.42
N ALA A 384 3.23 43.13 8.93
CA ALA A 384 2.64 41.86 8.52
C ALA A 384 2.02 41.11 9.71
N ALA A 385 2.69 41.08 10.87
CA ALA A 385 2.15 40.39 12.06
C ALA A 385 0.88 41.07 12.59
N HIS A 386 0.81 42.41 12.57
CA HIS A 386 -0.41 43.16 12.93
C HIS A 386 -1.53 42.90 11.94
N ALA A 387 -1.23 42.82 10.64
CA ALA A 387 -2.23 42.49 9.63
C ALA A 387 -2.80 41.08 9.86
N ALA A 388 -1.93 40.10 10.19
CA ALA A 388 -2.38 38.76 10.53
C ALA A 388 -3.28 38.75 11.77
N LEU A 389 -2.93 39.49 12.82
CA LEU A 389 -3.72 39.59 14.04
C LEU A 389 -5.07 40.24 13.77
N THR A 390 -5.13 41.34 13.08
CA THR A 390 -6.39 42.04 12.76
C THR A 390 -7.34 41.16 11.95
N LEU A 391 -6.83 40.45 10.93
CA LEU A 391 -7.65 39.53 10.16
C LEU A 391 -8.15 38.34 11.03
N ALA A 392 -7.32 37.83 11.93
CA ALA A 392 -7.71 36.75 12.83
C ALA A 392 -8.77 37.21 13.87
N GLU A 393 -8.70 38.46 14.33
CA GLU A 393 -9.70 39.08 15.22
C GLU A 393 -11.04 39.27 14.50
N GLU A 394 -11.01 39.80 13.28
CA GLU A 394 -12.20 39.97 12.43
C GLU A 394 -12.92 38.64 12.14
N GLN A 395 -12.16 37.57 11.97
CA GLN A 395 -12.70 36.21 11.76
C GLN A 395 -13.13 35.53 13.06
N GLY A 396 -12.73 36.04 14.22
CA GLY A 396 -12.94 35.38 15.52
C GLY A 396 -12.13 34.08 15.68
N ASP A 397 -11.03 33.91 14.92
CA ASP A 397 -10.16 32.72 15.00
C ASP A 397 -9.12 32.89 16.11
N ALA A 398 -9.52 32.46 17.29
CA ALA A 398 -8.67 32.57 18.48
C ALA A 398 -7.33 31.78 18.36
N SER A 399 -7.32 30.69 17.62
CA SER A 399 -6.08 29.91 17.41
C SER A 399 -5.05 30.69 16.59
N ARG A 400 -5.48 31.33 15.49
CA ARG A 400 -4.64 32.15 14.64
C ARG A 400 -4.24 33.46 15.35
N GLN A 401 -5.11 34.02 16.20
CA GLN A 401 -4.76 35.14 17.05
C GLN A 401 -3.58 34.83 17.97
N ILE A 402 -3.61 33.67 18.64
CA ILE A 402 -2.50 33.23 19.51
C ILE A 402 -1.20 33.11 18.70
N GLU A 403 -1.23 32.50 17.53
CA GLU A 403 -0.02 32.37 16.72
C GLU A 403 0.53 33.70 16.21
N ALA A 404 -0.33 34.64 15.81
CA ALA A 404 0.08 35.98 15.42
C ALA A 404 0.70 36.76 16.59
N LEU A 405 0.11 36.68 17.79
CA LEU A 405 0.61 37.29 19.01
C LEU A 405 1.97 36.72 19.42
N LYS A 406 2.18 35.40 19.28
CA LYS A 406 3.47 34.75 19.51
C LYS A 406 4.55 35.29 18.55
N VAL A 407 4.19 35.47 17.27
CA VAL A 407 5.09 36.05 16.28
C VAL A 407 5.45 37.51 16.65
N LEU A 408 4.45 38.33 17.02
CA LEU A 408 4.69 39.70 17.49
C LEU A 408 5.63 39.75 18.71
N ALA A 409 5.41 38.90 19.69
CA ALA A 409 6.30 38.78 20.84
C ALA A 409 7.74 38.43 20.41
N GLY A 410 7.88 37.44 19.51
CA GLY A 410 9.19 37.03 18.98
C GLY A 410 9.91 38.15 18.21
N ILE A 411 9.17 38.93 17.41
CA ILE A 411 9.73 40.10 16.70
C ILE A 411 10.23 41.12 17.70
N ARG A 412 9.42 41.49 18.69
CA ARG A 412 9.77 42.50 19.69
C ARG A 412 10.93 42.08 20.61
N ALA A 413 11.00 40.79 20.94
CA ALA A 413 12.14 40.25 21.69
C ALA A 413 13.45 40.37 20.90
N ARG A 414 13.37 40.13 19.57
CA ARG A 414 14.55 40.16 18.69
C ARG A 414 14.98 41.56 18.31
N HIS A 415 14.01 42.48 18.16
CA HIS A 415 14.19 43.85 17.68
C HIS A 415 13.56 44.87 18.65
N PRO A 416 14.08 45.01 19.83
CA PRO A 416 13.54 45.92 20.86
C PRO A 416 13.65 47.41 20.45
N GLU A 417 14.55 47.74 19.52
CA GLU A 417 14.80 49.10 19.02
C GLU A 417 13.71 49.62 18.07
N SER A 418 12.84 48.77 17.52
CA SER A 418 11.79 49.18 16.58
C SER A 418 10.82 50.15 17.28
N THR A 419 10.54 51.27 16.59
CA THR A 419 9.67 52.37 17.10
C THR A 419 8.22 52.25 16.63
N LEU A 420 7.92 51.36 15.67
CA LEU A 420 6.56 51.18 15.11
C LEU A 420 5.56 50.65 16.12
N ASP A 421 6.05 49.88 17.09
CA ASP A 421 5.21 49.30 18.13
C ASP A 421 5.82 49.52 19.51
N ARG A 422 5.00 49.97 20.45
CA ARG A 422 5.41 50.30 21.82
C ARG A 422 5.14 49.13 22.78
N ASN A 423 4.45 48.11 22.36
CA ASN A 423 4.13 46.95 23.19
C ASN A 423 5.36 46.09 23.42
N THR A 424 5.48 45.55 24.64
CA THR A 424 6.55 44.63 25.01
C THR A 424 6.28 43.23 24.56
N PRO A 425 7.27 42.37 24.41
CA PRO A 425 7.05 40.93 24.16
C PRO A 425 6.14 40.32 25.23
N LEU A 426 6.30 40.71 26.50
CA LEU A 426 5.45 40.24 27.58
C LEU A 426 3.98 40.58 27.36
N HIS A 427 3.66 41.79 26.86
CA HIS A 427 2.28 42.20 26.60
C HIS A 427 1.60 41.26 25.60
N TYR A 428 2.28 40.94 24.51
CA TYR A 428 1.74 40.04 23.48
C TYR A 428 1.55 38.62 24.00
N LEU A 429 2.51 38.11 24.76
CA LEU A 429 2.40 36.76 25.35
C LEU A 429 1.28 36.67 26.39
N GLN A 430 1.09 37.74 27.19
CA GLN A 430 -0.05 37.81 28.12
C GLN A 430 -1.38 37.84 27.38
N THR A 431 -1.47 38.60 26.31
CA THR A 431 -2.67 38.67 25.47
C THR A 431 -2.94 37.30 24.81
N ALA A 432 -1.90 36.62 24.29
CA ALA A 432 -2.05 35.28 23.75
C ALA A 432 -2.54 34.29 24.82
N LEU A 433 -2.05 34.38 26.06
CA LEU A 433 -2.53 33.55 27.14
C LEU A 433 -4.00 33.82 27.51
N GLN A 434 -4.40 35.11 27.54
CA GLN A 434 -5.80 35.48 27.75
C GLN A 434 -6.70 34.91 26.66
N VAL A 435 -6.35 35.07 25.40
CA VAL A 435 -7.10 34.49 24.26
C VAL A 435 -7.18 32.97 24.40
N ALA A 436 -6.08 32.29 24.70
CA ALA A 436 -6.04 30.84 24.89
C ALA A 436 -6.98 30.36 25.99
N GLN A 437 -7.14 31.13 27.06
CA GLN A 437 -8.03 30.82 28.20
C GLN A 437 -9.53 30.97 27.86
N THR A 438 -9.86 31.68 26.78
CA THR A 438 -11.27 31.80 26.32
C THR A 438 -11.74 30.58 25.54
N ILE A 439 -10.83 29.76 25.05
CA ILE A 439 -11.15 28.60 24.24
C ILE A 439 -11.49 27.41 25.17
N ALA A 440 -12.73 26.96 25.16
CA ALA A 440 -13.18 25.85 25.99
C ALA A 440 -12.42 24.55 25.59
N GLY A 441 -11.78 23.90 26.57
CA GLY A 441 -11.04 22.65 26.35
C GLY A 441 -9.63 22.83 25.78
N TYR A 442 -9.21 24.04 25.43
CA TYR A 442 -7.88 24.28 24.88
C TYR A 442 -6.78 24.09 25.95
N THR A 443 -5.80 23.25 25.68
CA THR A 443 -4.62 23.11 26.52
C THR A 443 -3.59 24.10 26.05
N VAL A 444 -3.27 25.12 26.88
CA VAL A 444 -2.25 26.12 26.59
C VAL A 444 -0.91 25.41 26.41
N PRO A 445 -0.19 25.59 25.28
CA PRO A 445 1.10 24.98 25.04
C PRO A 445 2.15 25.40 26.09
N SER A 446 2.98 24.45 26.51
CA SER A 446 4.05 24.73 27.48
C SER A 446 5.01 25.82 27.02
N GLU A 447 5.22 25.93 25.70
CA GLU A 447 6.10 26.91 25.06
C GLU A 447 5.65 28.35 25.31
N LEU A 448 4.33 28.59 25.42
CA LEU A 448 3.80 29.91 25.73
C LEU A 448 4.11 30.29 27.18
N TYR A 449 3.99 29.34 28.13
CA TYR A 449 4.35 29.56 29.51
C TYR A 449 5.88 29.70 29.69
N ASP A 450 6.68 28.96 28.93
CA ASP A 450 8.12 29.08 28.91
C ASP A 450 8.58 30.44 28.39
N ALA A 451 7.93 30.95 27.36
CA ALA A 451 8.17 32.27 26.80
C ALA A 451 7.81 33.36 27.82
N LEU A 452 6.65 33.26 28.47
CA LEU A 452 6.25 34.18 29.54
C LEU A 452 7.21 34.15 30.73
N SER A 453 7.66 32.95 31.13
CA SER A 453 8.63 32.79 32.24
C SER A 453 9.95 33.46 31.91
N ARG A 454 10.44 33.35 30.67
CA ARG A 454 11.67 34.04 30.24
C ARG A 454 11.52 35.54 30.24
N GLU A 455 10.45 36.08 29.70
CA GLU A 455 10.21 37.53 29.67
C GLU A 455 10.07 38.14 31.07
N TYR A 456 9.39 37.43 32.02
CA TYR A 456 9.34 37.87 33.40
C TYR A 456 10.71 37.82 34.08
N ALA A 457 11.52 36.79 33.78
CA ALA A 457 12.85 36.68 34.33
C ALA A 457 13.78 37.81 33.83
N ASP A 458 13.68 38.16 32.52
CA ASP A 458 14.46 39.25 31.92
C ASP A 458 14.09 40.62 32.54
N LEU A 459 12.84 40.75 32.95
CA LEU A 459 12.36 41.92 33.69
C LEU A 459 12.66 41.87 35.22
N CYS A 460 13.40 40.84 35.66
CA CYS A 460 13.70 40.59 37.09
C CYS A 460 12.45 40.32 37.97
N ASP A 461 11.31 39.98 37.37
CA ASP A 461 10.11 39.55 38.08
C ASP A 461 10.13 38.03 38.28
N PHE A 462 10.99 37.60 39.19
CA PHE A 462 11.23 36.17 39.44
C PHE A 462 10.01 35.43 40.02
N GLN A 463 9.10 36.16 40.65
CA GLN A 463 7.90 35.55 41.22
C GLN A 463 6.95 35.08 40.10
N HIS A 464 6.67 35.94 39.13
CA HIS A 464 5.85 35.55 38.00
C HIS A 464 6.60 34.61 37.05
N ALA A 465 7.88 34.77 36.85
CA ALA A 465 8.72 33.85 36.11
C ALA A 465 8.61 32.41 36.63
N TYR A 466 8.76 32.25 37.99
CA TYR A 466 8.58 30.95 38.62
C TYR A 466 7.16 30.38 38.48
N ALA A 467 6.12 31.22 38.63
CA ALA A 467 4.75 30.80 38.47
C ALA A 467 4.48 30.27 37.04
N MET A 468 5.00 30.98 36.03
CA MET A 468 4.84 30.54 34.61
C MET A 468 5.65 29.26 34.34
N SER A 469 6.85 29.14 34.89
CA SER A 469 7.64 27.89 34.76
C SER A 469 6.92 26.68 35.36
N LEU A 470 6.26 26.86 36.50
CA LEU A 470 5.46 25.81 37.13
C LEU A 470 4.26 25.42 36.23
N GLN A 471 3.59 26.42 35.62
CA GLN A 471 2.52 26.16 34.63
C GLN A 471 3.06 25.45 33.39
N ALA A 472 4.25 25.79 32.92
CA ALA A 472 4.89 25.09 31.79
C ALA A 472 5.15 23.60 32.10
N ILE A 473 5.66 23.30 33.32
CA ILE A 473 5.85 21.92 33.79
C ILE A 473 4.51 21.19 33.81
N THR A 474 3.50 21.78 34.43
CA THR A 474 2.15 21.19 34.52
C THR A 474 1.55 20.95 33.11
N ALA A 475 1.72 21.91 32.19
CA ALA A 475 1.27 21.79 30.81
C ALA A 475 1.99 20.63 30.07
N ARG A 476 3.33 20.49 30.28
CA ARG A 476 4.07 19.35 29.71
C ARG A 476 3.62 18.01 30.26
N GLU A 477 3.45 17.91 31.58
CA GLU A 477 2.95 16.68 32.21
C GLU A 477 1.57 16.31 31.67
N LYS A 478 0.67 17.31 31.51
CA LYS A 478 -0.64 17.10 30.91
C LYS A 478 -0.54 16.67 29.43
N THR A 479 0.36 17.29 28.66
CA THR A 479 0.59 16.93 27.26
C THR A 479 1.19 15.52 27.15
N HIS A 480 2.21 15.19 27.95
CA HIS A 480 2.77 13.82 27.98
C HIS A 480 1.79 12.76 28.44
N GLY A 481 0.95 13.09 29.42
CA GLY A 481 -0.15 12.22 29.85
C GLY A 481 -1.18 12.01 28.71
N GLN A 482 -1.51 13.08 28.00
CA GLN A 482 -2.40 13.02 26.86
C GLN A 482 -1.78 12.25 25.67
N GLU A 483 -0.48 12.50 25.39
CA GLU A 483 0.26 11.75 24.36
C GLU A 483 0.34 10.25 24.70
N ALA A 484 0.60 9.90 25.96
CA ALA A 484 0.60 8.51 26.39
C ALA A 484 -0.79 7.87 26.25
N THR A 485 -1.85 8.61 26.60
CA THR A 485 -3.23 8.17 26.44
C THR A 485 -3.58 8.04 24.96
N ASN A 486 -3.24 9.02 24.14
CA ASN A 486 -3.44 9.03 22.71
C ASN A 486 -2.70 7.87 22.04
N ARG A 487 -1.46 7.62 22.43
CA ARG A 487 -0.66 6.49 21.93
C ARG A 487 -1.28 5.14 22.32
N ALA A 488 -1.79 5.02 23.54
CA ALA A 488 -2.51 3.83 23.99
C ALA A 488 -3.79 3.62 23.18
N VAL A 489 -4.56 4.68 22.91
CA VAL A 489 -5.75 4.65 22.07
C VAL A 489 -5.38 4.28 20.62
N ALA A 490 -4.35 4.90 20.05
CA ALA A 490 -3.85 4.57 18.72
C ALA A 490 -3.44 3.09 18.60
N MET A 491 -2.69 2.58 19.59
CA MET A 491 -2.34 1.14 19.65
C MET A 491 -3.57 0.25 19.79
N GLN A 492 -4.54 0.64 20.59
CA GLN A 492 -5.80 -0.11 20.74
C GLN A 492 -6.59 -0.15 19.43
N VAL A 493 -6.69 0.98 18.74
CA VAL A 493 -7.36 1.09 17.42
C VAL A 493 -6.64 0.22 16.39
N MET A 494 -5.32 0.31 16.30
CA MET A 494 -4.51 -0.52 15.40
C MET A 494 -4.69 -2.02 15.70
N TYR A 495 -4.64 -2.41 16.98
CA TYR A 495 -4.85 -3.80 17.39
C TYR A 495 -6.25 -4.30 17.02
N GLN A 496 -7.29 -3.50 17.28
CA GLN A 496 -8.67 -3.86 16.92
C GLN A 496 -8.85 -3.97 15.40
N THR A 497 -8.27 -3.05 14.64
CA THR A 497 -8.34 -3.05 13.17
C THR A 497 -7.55 -4.22 12.58
N ALA A 498 -6.34 -4.47 13.08
CA ALA A 498 -5.54 -5.61 12.65
C ALA A 498 -6.24 -6.95 12.98
N ARG A 499 -6.85 -7.04 14.16
CA ARG A 499 -7.63 -8.21 14.58
C ARG A 499 -8.87 -8.41 13.70
N ALA A 500 -9.64 -7.36 13.45
CA ALA A 500 -10.82 -7.42 12.60
C ALA A 500 -10.46 -7.81 11.15
N LYS A 501 -9.33 -7.29 10.64
CA LYS A 501 -8.80 -7.64 9.33
C LYS A 501 -8.36 -9.11 9.28
N ALA A 502 -7.60 -9.57 10.27
CA ALA A 502 -7.15 -10.96 10.37
C ALA A 502 -8.35 -11.93 10.50
N GLU A 503 -9.38 -11.54 11.27
CA GLU A 503 -10.62 -12.31 11.42
C GLU A 503 -11.42 -12.32 10.10
N GLY A 504 -11.48 -11.21 9.40
CA GLY A 504 -12.08 -11.11 8.05
C GLY A 504 -11.33 -11.91 6.99
N GLU A 505 -10.01 -11.90 7.01
CA GLU A 505 -9.16 -12.73 6.14
C GLU A 505 -9.33 -14.21 6.45
N TYR A 506 -9.34 -14.60 7.74
CA TYR A 506 -9.60 -15.95 8.18
C TYR A 506 -11.00 -16.45 7.76
N LEU A 507 -12.04 -15.60 7.91
CA LEU A 507 -13.39 -15.95 7.48
C LEU A 507 -13.49 -16.07 5.94
N ARG A 508 -12.78 -15.24 5.19
CA ARG A 508 -12.69 -15.35 3.72
C ARG A 508 -11.95 -16.60 3.29
N GLU A 509 -10.85 -16.94 3.96
CA GLU A 509 -10.14 -18.20 3.71
C GLU A 509 -11.01 -19.41 4.06
N LEU A 510 -11.75 -19.35 5.17
CA LEU A 510 -12.68 -20.38 5.58
C LEU A 510 -13.84 -20.52 4.59
N ALA A 511 -14.45 -19.41 4.18
CA ALA A 511 -15.51 -19.41 3.16
C ALA A 511 -14.99 -19.87 1.79
N SER A 512 -13.77 -19.45 1.40
CA SER A 512 -13.09 -19.95 0.19
C SER A 512 -12.75 -21.44 0.28
N ALA A 513 -12.34 -21.89 1.45
CA ALA A 513 -12.07 -23.32 1.70
C ALA A 513 -13.38 -24.15 1.71
N GLU A 514 -14.47 -23.60 2.27
CA GLU A 514 -15.79 -24.26 2.24
C GLU A 514 -16.44 -24.22 0.86
N ALA A 515 -16.32 -23.10 0.13
CA ALA A 515 -16.75 -23.02 -1.28
C ALA A 515 -15.95 -23.98 -2.17
N LYS A 516 -14.63 -24.06 -1.99
CA LYS A 516 -13.78 -25.07 -2.65
C LYS A 516 -14.17 -26.50 -2.24
N ARG A 517 -14.57 -26.70 -0.98
CA ARG A 517 -15.02 -28.00 -0.48
C ARG A 517 -16.41 -28.37 -1.03
N ALA A 518 -17.33 -27.41 -1.13
CA ALA A 518 -18.64 -27.60 -1.76
C ALA A 518 -18.50 -27.81 -3.28
N GLU A 519 -17.61 -27.08 -3.94
CA GLU A 519 -17.26 -27.30 -5.33
C GLU A 519 -16.48 -28.60 -5.53
N LEU A 520 -15.61 -28.98 -4.59
CA LEU A 520 -14.96 -30.30 -4.59
C LEU A 520 -15.97 -31.44 -4.39
N LEU A 521 -17.02 -31.24 -3.57
CA LEU A 521 -18.13 -32.19 -3.39
C LEU A 521 -19.03 -32.25 -4.62
N HIS A 522 -19.29 -31.14 -5.27
CA HIS A 522 -20.01 -31.07 -6.54
C HIS A 522 -19.16 -31.62 -7.70
N GLN A 523 -17.86 -31.27 -7.73
CA GLN A 523 -16.86 -31.85 -8.65
C GLN A 523 -16.53 -33.29 -8.30
N THR A 524 -16.72 -33.75 -7.05
CA THR A 524 -16.55 -35.17 -6.73
C THR A 524 -17.62 -36.02 -7.37
N ASN A 525 -18.85 -35.52 -7.50
CA ASN A 525 -19.88 -36.21 -8.32
C ASN A 525 -19.61 -36.13 -9.84
N THR A 526 -19.14 -34.98 -10.36
CA THR A 526 -18.72 -34.82 -11.76
C THR A 526 -17.33 -35.41 -12.02
N THR A 527 -16.46 -35.46 -11.01
CA THR A 527 -15.08 -36.01 -11.16
C THR A 527 -15.06 -37.53 -11.11
N LEU A 528 -16.12 -38.15 -10.56
CA LEU A 528 -16.28 -39.61 -10.72
C LEU A 528 -16.51 -40.00 -12.21
N GLU A 529 -17.18 -39.21 -12.98
CA GLU A 529 -17.21 -39.37 -14.45
C GLU A 529 -15.88 -38.96 -15.11
N ARG A 530 -15.19 -37.95 -14.60
CA ARG A 530 -13.89 -37.46 -15.12
C ARG A 530 -12.68 -38.28 -14.66
N LEU A 531 -12.77 -39.12 -13.63
CA LEU A 531 -11.67 -40.02 -13.21
C LEU A 531 -11.31 -41.04 -14.28
N SER A 532 -12.27 -41.35 -15.17
CA SER A 532 -11.94 -42.09 -16.39
C SER A 532 -11.06 -41.28 -17.36
N ASP A 533 -11.24 -39.96 -17.43
CA ASP A 533 -10.42 -39.05 -18.22
C ASP A 533 -9.12 -38.65 -17.51
N ILE A 534 -9.13 -38.53 -16.20
CA ILE A 534 -7.93 -38.31 -15.34
C ILE A 534 -7.04 -39.55 -15.30
N GLY A 535 -7.65 -40.73 -15.41
CA GLY A 535 -6.89 -41.96 -15.65
C GLY A 535 -6.04 -41.84 -16.92
N ARG A 536 -6.55 -41.23 -17.97
CA ARG A 536 -5.80 -40.89 -19.18
C ARG A 536 -4.78 -39.76 -18.96
N GLU A 537 -5.13 -38.72 -18.18
CA GLU A 537 -4.28 -37.58 -17.94
C GLU A 537 -3.13 -37.88 -16.94
N ILE A 538 -3.36 -38.66 -15.92
CA ILE A 538 -2.33 -39.11 -14.97
C ILE A 538 -1.24 -39.90 -15.69
N THR A 539 -1.64 -40.64 -16.70
CA THR A 539 -0.70 -41.40 -17.53
C THR A 539 0.05 -40.53 -18.55
N ALA A 540 -0.44 -39.33 -18.88
CA ALA A 540 0.18 -38.48 -19.89
C ALA A 540 1.30 -37.58 -19.34
N HIS A 541 1.30 -37.13 -18.10
CA HIS A 541 2.21 -36.10 -17.61
C HIS A 541 3.33 -36.55 -16.66
N LEU A 542 3.29 -37.72 -16.12
CA LEU A 542 4.34 -38.37 -15.37
C LEU A 542 4.53 -39.79 -15.89
N ASP A 543 4.65 -39.94 -17.17
CA ASP A 543 4.59 -41.28 -17.78
C ASP A 543 3.36 -42.09 -17.32
N THR A 544 2.70 -41.69 -16.30
CA THR A 544 1.53 -42.35 -15.73
C THR A 544 0.23 -41.84 -16.32
N GLN A 545 0.19 -40.61 -16.92
CA GLN A 545 -1.04 -40.14 -17.59
C GLN A 545 -1.15 -40.65 -19.02
N ALA A 546 -0.03 -40.70 -19.72
CA ALA A 546 0.08 -41.45 -20.94
C ALA A 546 -0.23 -42.94 -20.71
N VAL A 547 0.11 -43.48 -19.53
CA VAL A 547 -0.08 -44.90 -19.20
C VAL A 547 -1.54 -45.30 -19.12
N PHE A 548 -2.50 -44.53 -18.55
CA PHE A 548 -3.89 -45.00 -18.49
C PHE A 548 -4.66 -44.72 -19.79
N GLY A 549 -4.40 -43.60 -20.51
CA GLY A 549 -4.92 -43.39 -21.87
C GLY A 549 -4.29 -44.35 -22.85
N THR A 550 -2.96 -44.53 -22.76
CA THR A 550 -2.22 -45.53 -23.51
C THR A 550 -2.56 -46.94 -23.05
N LEU A 551 -2.84 -47.16 -21.77
CA LEU A 551 -3.34 -48.46 -21.26
C LEU A 551 -4.71 -48.81 -21.82
N SER A 552 -5.65 -47.85 -21.87
CA SER A 552 -6.93 -48.09 -22.47
C SER A 552 -6.80 -48.34 -23.98
N GLN A 553 -5.96 -47.58 -24.68
CA GLN A 553 -5.67 -47.82 -26.09
C GLN A 553 -4.90 -49.12 -26.32
N HIS A 554 -3.90 -49.44 -25.45
CA HIS A 554 -3.13 -50.64 -25.57
C HIS A 554 -3.88 -51.89 -25.07
N VAL A 555 -4.73 -51.78 -24.06
CA VAL A 555 -5.60 -52.85 -23.62
C VAL A 555 -6.53 -53.27 -24.78
N HIS A 556 -7.18 -52.26 -25.41
CA HIS A 556 -8.05 -52.51 -26.57
C HIS A 556 -7.31 -52.91 -27.85
N GLY A 557 -6.04 -52.53 -27.98
CA GLY A 557 -5.18 -52.90 -29.10
C GLY A 557 -4.42 -54.19 -28.95
N LEU A 558 -4.14 -54.65 -27.70
CA LEU A 558 -3.32 -55.82 -27.41
C LEU A 558 -4.09 -57.02 -26.90
N LEU A 559 -5.25 -56.81 -26.34
CA LEU A 559 -6.15 -57.84 -25.82
C LEU A 559 -7.49 -57.76 -26.53
N GLN A 560 -8.11 -58.91 -26.74
CA GLN A 560 -9.47 -58.93 -27.23
C GLN A 560 -10.46 -58.55 -26.13
N VAL A 561 -10.61 -57.23 -25.94
CA VAL A 561 -11.35 -56.63 -24.85
C VAL A 561 -12.60 -55.97 -25.40
N ASN A 562 -13.77 -56.39 -24.92
CA ASN A 562 -15.00 -55.63 -25.10
C ASN A 562 -15.15 -54.60 -23.98
N ASP A 563 -14.77 -54.98 -22.74
CA ASP A 563 -14.96 -54.16 -21.56
C ASP A 563 -13.65 -54.05 -20.76
N PHE A 564 -13.33 -52.83 -20.38
CA PHE A 564 -12.19 -52.50 -19.53
C PHE A 564 -12.66 -51.60 -18.39
N ALA A 565 -12.32 -51.99 -17.15
CA ALA A 565 -12.72 -51.19 -15.99
C ALA A 565 -11.69 -51.22 -14.86
N ILE A 566 -11.64 -50.12 -14.10
CA ILE A 566 -10.81 -49.93 -12.91
C ILE A 566 -11.72 -49.58 -11.73
N TYR A 567 -11.61 -50.36 -10.67
CA TYR A 567 -12.29 -50.13 -9.41
C TYR A 567 -11.30 -49.75 -8.34
N LEU A 568 -11.62 -48.75 -7.52
CA LEU A 568 -10.84 -48.38 -6.32
C LEU A 568 -11.64 -48.71 -5.06
N CYS A 569 -10.94 -49.04 -3.99
CA CYS A 569 -11.55 -49.26 -2.66
C CYS A 569 -12.06 -47.92 -2.13
N THR A 570 -13.27 -47.93 -1.54
CA THR A 570 -13.75 -46.74 -0.78
C THR A 570 -12.89 -46.56 0.49
N ASP A 571 -12.79 -45.30 0.99
CA ASP A 571 -11.97 -44.92 2.14
C ASP A 571 -12.32 -45.73 3.41
N ASP A 572 -13.56 -46.17 3.52
CA ASP A 572 -14.07 -47.04 4.60
C ASP A 572 -13.83 -48.54 4.38
N GLY A 573 -13.27 -48.92 3.25
CA GLY A 573 -12.99 -50.29 2.86
C GLY A 573 -14.24 -51.18 2.63
N THR A 574 -15.44 -50.59 2.58
CA THR A 574 -16.70 -51.33 2.50
C THR A 574 -17.19 -51.60 1.08
N ALA A 575 -16.73 -50.76 0.12
CA ALA A 575 -17.16 -50.88 -1.29
C ALA A 575 -16.01 -50.67 -2.27
N LEU A 576 -16.18 -51.14 -3.48
CA LEU A 576 -15.38 -50.86 -4.67
C LEU A 576 -16.12 -49.86 -5.55
N ASP A 577 -15.54 -48.76 -5.86
CA ASP A 577 -16.08 -47.77 -6.76
C ASP A 577 -15.48 -47.94 -8.15
N LEU A 578 -16.29 -48.10 -9.19
CA LEU A 578 -15.84 -48.15 -10.58
C LEU A 578 -15.30 -46.80 -10.96
N ILE A 579 -14.00 -46.68 -11.21
CA ILE A 579 -13.38 -45.38 -11.55
C ILE A 579 -13.26 -45.17 -13.03
N PHE A 580 -12.99 -46.25 -13.76
CA PHE A 580 -12.86 -46.20 -15.24
C PHE A 580 -13.43 -47.49 -15.82
N GLY A 581 -14.24 -47.38 -16.87
CA GLY A 581 -14.77 -48.55 -17.60
C GLY A 581 -15.27 -48.15 -18.96
N ILE A 582 -14.93 -48.96 -19.96
CA ILE A 582 -15.38 -48.81 -21.36
C ILE A 582 -15.89 -50.18 -21.83
N GLU A 583 -17.09 -50.25 -22.36
CA GLU A 583 -17.71 -51.41 -23.00
C GLU A 583 -18.01 -51.08 -24.47
N ASP A 584 -17.45 -51.86 -25.41
CA ASP A 584 -17.60 -51.66 -26.87
C ASP A 584 -17.48 -50.19 -27.34
N GLY A 585 -16.49 -49.52 -26.80
CA GLY A 585 -16.24 -48.09 -27.05
C GLY A 585 -17.15 -47.14 -26.31
N LYS A 586 -18.05 -47.62 -25.43
CA LYS A 586 -18.93 -46.82 -24.56
C LYS A 586 -18.53 -46.95 -23.11
N PRO A 587 -18.51 -45.86 -22.35
CA PRO A 587 -18.21 -45.93 -20.92
C PRO A 587 -19.31 -46.68 -20.17
N LEU A 588 -18.89 -47.52 -19.22
CA LEU A 588 -19.79 -48.23 -18.32
C LEU A 588 -20.44 -47.29 -17.29
N THR A 589 -21.71 -47.57 -16.96
CA THR A 589 -22.40 -46.80 -15.91
C THR A 589 -21.77 -47.03 -14.56
N ARG A 590 -21.46 -45.97 -13.85
CA ARG A 590 -20.85 -46.04 -12.50
C ARG A 590 -21.78 -46.68 -11.51
N HIS A 591 -21.25 -47.64 -10.78
CA HIS A 591 -21.94 -48.29 -9.68
C HIS A 591 -20.94 -48.69 -8.60
N LYS A 592 -21.45 -48.89 -7.40
CA LYS A 592 -20.66 -49.37 -6.26
C LYS A 592 -20.94 -50.84 -6.05
N VAL A 593 -19.89 -51.62 -5.82
CA VAL A 593 -19.96 -53.03 -5.48
C VAL A 593 -19.44 -53.16 -4.02
N ALA A 594 -20.25 -53.77 -3.13
CA ALA A 594 -19.84 -54.01 -1.77
C ALA A 594 -18.71 -55.06 -1.73
N VAL A 595 -17.70 -54.83 -0.89
CA VAL A 595 -16.54 -55.76 -0.77
C VAL A 595 -16.94 -57.14 -0.24
N ASP A 596 -18.02 -57.25 0.51
CA ASP A 596 -18.57 -58.50 1.07
C ASP A 596 -19.55 -59.20 0.12
N ASP A 597 -19.85 -58.61 -1.05
CA ASP A 597 -20.71 -59.22 -2.03
C ASP A 597 -20.14 -60.61 -2.48
N PRO A 598 -20.86 -61.71 -2.22
CA PRO A 598 -20.36 -63.06 -2.51
C PRO A 598 -20.35 -63.38 -4.00
N ASP A 599 -21.21 -62.69 -4.80
CA ASP A 599 -21.43 -62.95 -6.22
C ASP A 599 -20.54 -62.04 -7.13
N ALA A 600 -19.94 -60.97 -6.56
CA ALA A 600 -19.09 -60.06 -7.29
C ALA A 600 -17.63 -60.57 -7.37
N VAL A 601 -17.17 -60.85 -8.58
CA VAL A 601 -15.82 -61.35 -8.85
C VAL A 601 -14.78 -60.27 -8.49
N SER A 602 -15.07 -58.99 -8.72
CA SER A 602 -14.21 -57.88 -8.32
C SER A 602 -14.03 -57.85 -6.79
N ALA A 603 -15.11 -58.09 -6.04
CA ALA A 603 -15.06 -58.16 -4.57
C ALA A 603 -14.25 -59.34 -4.08
N ARG A 604 -14.40 -60.49 -4.72
CA ARG A 604 -13.61 -61.70 -4.45
C ARG A 604 -12.12 -61.45 -4.72
N CYS A 605 -11.78 -60.79 -5.85
CA CYS A 605 -10.40 -60.42 -6.16
C CYS A 605 -9.75 -59.54 -5.06
N VAL A 606 -10.50 -58.60 -4.54
CA VAL A 606 -10.06 -57.74 -3.42
C VAL A 606 -9.86 -58.52 -2.13
N ARG A 607 -10.81 -59.40 -1.78
CA ARG A 607 -10.72 -60.24 -0.55
C ARG A 607 -9.55 -61.22 -0.58
N GLU A 608 -9.36 -61.83 -1.75
CA GLU A 608 -8.32 -62.86 -1.94
C GLU A 608 -6.94 -62.23 -2.29
N ARG A 609 -6.90 -60.94 -2.60
CA ARG A 609 -5.71 -60.20 -3.04
C ARG A 609 -4.91 -60.92 -4.13
N ARG A 610 -5.60 -61.59 -5.04
CA ARG A 610 -4.97 -62.30 -6.16
C ARG A 610 -5.76 -62.09 -7.45
N GLU A 611 -5.08 -62.28 -8.55
CA GLU A 611 -5.67 -62.31 -9.88
C GLU A 611 -6.76 -63.42 -9.97
N ILE A 612 -7.88 -63.10 -10.56
CA ILE A 612 -8.97 -64.00 -10.86
C ILE A 612 -9.30 -63.99 -12.34
N LEU A 613 -9.17 -65.12 -12.97
CA LEU A 613 -9.68 -65.37 -14.32
C LEU A 613 -11.03 -66.08 -14.18
N ALA A 614 -12.05 -65.58 -14.84
CA ALA A 614 -13.37 -66.15 -14.86
C ALA A 614 -13.80 -66.36 -16.31
N ASP A 615 -14.21 -67.60 -16.64
CA ASP A 615 -14.79 -68.01 -17.90
C ASP A 615 -16.19 -68.58 -17.68
N TRP A 616 -17.17 -68.12 -18.43
CA TRP A 616 -18.56 -68.56 -18.33
C TRP A 616 -18.98 -69.34 -19.57
N GLY A 617 -19.78 -70.40 -19.38
CA GLY A 617 -20.33 -71.26 -20.47
C GLY A 617 -21.55 -70.60 -21.14
N ASP A 618 -21.91 -71.09 -22.36
CA ASP A 618 -23.01 -70.55 -23.15
C ASP A 618 -24.39 -70.58 -22.43
N ALA A 619 -24.57 -71.38 -21.44
CA ALA A 619 -25.76 -71.50 -20.60
C ALA A 619 -25.68 -70.76 -19.26
N GLU A 620 -24.47 -70.30 -18.84
CA GLU A 620 -24.22 -69.64 -17.58
C GLU A 620 -24.08 -68.16 -17.79
N ARG A 621 -25.00 -67.36 -17.23
CA ARG A 621 -24.80 -65.91 -17.19
C ARG A 621 -23.88 -65.54 -16.05
N PRO A 622 -22.95 -64.60 -16.27
CA PRO A 622 -22.12 -64.12 -15.17
C PRO A 622 -23.01 -63.61 -14.03
N PRO A 623 -22.63 -63.89 -12.78
CA PRO A 623 -23.29 -63.27 -11.63
C PRO A 623 -23.23 -61.74 -11.79
N ASN A 624 -24.33 -61.04 -11.54
CA ASN A 624 -24.51 -59.60 -11.73
C ASN A 624 -24.56 -59.12 -13.19
N TYR A 625 -25.09 -59.94 -14.12
CA TYR A 625 -25.36 -59.54 -15.50
C TYR A 625 -26.28 -58.32 -15.55
N MET A 626 -25.82 -57.25 -16.20
CA MET A 626 -26.65 -56.07 -16.48
C MET A 626 -27.47 -56.32 -17.73
N PRO A 627 -28.82 -56.14 -17.72
CA PRO A 627 -29.62 -56.15 -18.91
C PRO A 627 -29.11 -55.10 -19.94
N ASP A 628 -29.03 -55.45 -21.20
CA ASP A 628 -28.59 -54.62 -22.35
C ASP A 628 -27.05 -54.45 -22.48
N THR A 629 -26.23 -55.20 -21.76
CA THR A 629 -24.80 -55.31 -22.00
C THR A 629 -24.43 -56.55 -22.83
N THR A 630 -23.26 -56.47 -23.49
CA THR A 630 -22.71 -57.63 -24.22
C THR A 630 -22.45 -58.78 -23.25
N VAL A 631 -22.89 -60.03 -23.60
CA VAL A 631 -22.71 -61.18 -22.72
C VAL A 631 -21.21 -61.51 -22.60
N THR A 632 -20.63 -61.18 -21.45
CA THR A 632 -19.25 -61.53 -21.13
C THR A 632 -19.09 -63.03 -21.00
N GLN A 633 -18.15 -63.61 -21.74
CA GLN A 633 -17.79 -65.01 -21.67
C GLN A 633 -16.46 -65.29 -21.00
N SER A 634 -15.56 -64.26 -20.95
CA SER A 634 -14.27 -64.31 -20.24
C SER A 634 -13.97 -62.98 -19.59
N ALA A 635 -13.51 -62.99 -18.35
CA ALA A 635 -13.12 -61.80 -17.64
C ALA A 635 -11.85 -62.07 -16.76
N LEU A 636 -11.00 -61.07 -16.74
CA LEU A 636 -9.77 -61.07 -15.94
C LEU A 636 -9.79 -59.89 -14.97
N PHE A 637 -9.65 -60.20 -13.70
CA PHE A 637 -9.61 -59.26 -12.59
C PHE A 637 -8.23 -59.31 -11.92
N ALA A 638 -7.59 -58.18 -11.72
CA ALA A 638 -6.33 -58.14 -11.00
C ALA A 638 -6.32 -57.01 -9.94
N PRO A 639 -5.80 -57.28 -8.75
CA PRO A 639 -5.77 -56.27 -7.69
C PRO A 639 -4.71 -55.21 -8.01
N LEU A 640 -5.04 -53.97 -7.75
CA LEU A 640 -4.11 -52.85 -7.77
C LEU A 640 -3.47 -52.72 -6.39
N VAL A 641 -2.22 -53.18 -6.24
CA VAL A 641 -1.52 -53.30 -4.94
C VAL A 641 -0.19 -52.52 -5.00
N ILE A 642 0.12 -51.78 -3.96
CA ILE A 642 1.43 -51.19 -3.72
C ILE A 642 1.90 -51.60 -2.33
N GLY A 643 2.95 -52.42 -2.28
CA GLY A 643 3.41 -53.02 -1.05
C GLY A 643 2.31 -53.88 -0.42
N GLU A 644 1.91 -53.57 0.83
CA GLU A 644 0.80 -54.26 1.52
C GLU A 644 -0.56 -53.55 1.31
N ARG A 645 -0.57 -52.40 0.64
CA ARG A 645 -1.78 -51.58 0.45
C ARG A 645 -2.49 -51.97 -0.83
N LEU A 646 -3.74 -52.40 -0.69
CA LEU A 646 -4.64 -52.70 -1.80
C LEU A 646 -5.41 -51.42 -2.16
N LEU A 647 -5.27 -50.94 -3.39
CA LEU A 647 -5.92 -49.75 -3.88
C LEU A 647 -7.26 -50.06 -4.56
N GLY A 648 -7.36 -51.23 -5.19
CA GLY A 648 -8.55 -51.59 -5.93
C GLY A 648 -8.34 -52.82 -6.82
N VAL A 649 -9.13 -52.92 -7.87
CA VAL A 649 -9.07 -54.00 -8.85
C VAL A 649 -9.26 -53.41 -10.26
N MET A 650 -8.49 -53.90 -11.19
CA MET A 650 -8.67 -53.62 -12.64
C MET A 650 -9.20 -54.85 -13.32
N THR A 651 -10.11 -54.65 -14.25
CA THR A 651 -10.72 -55.75 -14.96
C THR A 651 -10.78 -55.50 -16.46
N VAL A 652 -10.58 -56.61 -17.20
CA VAL A 652 -10.87 -56.68 -18.64
C VAL A 652 -11.87 -57.82 -18.93
N GLN A 653 -12.82 -57.57 -19.80
CA GLN A 653 -13.85 -58.57 -20.16
C GLN A 653 -13.95 -58.70 -21.66
N SER A 654 -14.32 -59.91 -22.11
CA SER A 654 -14.48 -60.25 -23.50
C SER A 654 -15.73 -61.06 -23.75
N ALA A 655 -16.39 -60.84 -24.88
CA ALA A 655 -17.47 -61.63 -25.38
C ALA A 655 -17.00 -63.02 -25.92
N HIS A 656 -15.69 -63.26 -25.95
CA HIS A 656 -15.10 -64.50 -26.39
C HIS A 656 -14.66 -65.33 -25.19
N ARG A 657 -14.90 -66.64 -25.30
CA ARG A 657 -14.43 -67.61 -24.26
C ARG A 657 -12.92 -67.77 -24.30
N PHE A 658 -12.34 -67.96 -23.15
CA PHE A 658 -10.89 -68.17 -22.99
C PHE A 658 -10.04 -67.10 -23.70
N ALA A 659 -10.54 -65.84 -23.70
CA ALA A 659 -9.90 -64.73 -24.37
C ALA A 659 -8.52 -64.38 -23.80
N TYR A 660 -8.22 -64.76 -22.56
CA TYR A 660 -7.04 -64.38 -21.83
C TYR A 660 -6.09 -65.55 -21.55
N ALA A 661 -5.11 -65.78 -22.43
CA ALA A 661 -4.03 -66.71 -22.26
C ALA A 661 -2.96 -66.17 -21.24
N GLU A 662 -1.99 -67.01 -20.89
CA GLU A 662 -0.91 -66.64 -19.96
C GLU A 662 -0.22 -65.35 -20.32
N ARG A 663 -0.03 -65.09 -21.61
CA ARG A 663 0.56 -63.88 -22.17
C ARG A 663 -0.34 -62.66 -21.91
N ASP A 664 -1.61 -62.81 -22.07
CA ASP A 664 -2.59 -61.73 -21.91
C ASP A 664 -2.70 -61.39 -20.41
N ARG A 665 -2.67 -62.39 -19.56
CA ARG A 665 -2.62 -62.25 -18.09
C ARG A 665 -1.38 -61.50 -17.62
N LEU A 666 -0.21 -61.82 -18.20
CA LEU A 666 1.05 -61.16 -17.85
C LEU A 666 1.01 -59.66 -18.26
N ILE A 667 0.50 -59.39 -19.48
CA ILE A 667 0.31 -58.04 -19.97
C ILE A 667 -0.62 -57.25 -19.04
N PHE A 668 -1.77 -57.83 -18.69
CA PHE A 668 -2.75 -57.20 -17.82
C PHE A 668 -2.19 -56.94 -16.41
N ARG A 669 -1.46 -57.87 -15.82
CA ARG A 669 -0.82 -57.75 -14.52
C ARG A 669 0.20 -56.58 -14.48
N THR A 670 0.96 -56.45 -15.56
CA THR A 670 1.92 -55.39 -15.71
C THR A 670 1.23 -54.03 -15.78
N LEU A 671 0.15 -53.95 -16.53
CA LEU A 671 -0.68 -52.73 -16.64
C LEU A 671 -1.32 -52.37 -15.29
N CYS A 672 -1.76 -53.34 -14.51
CA CYS A 672 -2.26 -53.14 -13.14
C CYS A 672 -1.21 -52.57 -12.20
N SER A 673 0.03 -53.02 -12.32
CA SER A 673 1.14 -52.52 -11.50
C SER A 673 1.46 -51.06 -11.81
N TYR A 674 1.46 -50.63 -13.09
CA TYR A 674 1.65 -49.23 -13.49
C TYR A 674 0.49 -48.36 -13.04
N GLY A 675 -0.74 -48.85 -13.14
CA GLY A 675 -1.91 -48.15 -12.65
C GLY A 675 -1.85 -47.90 -11.14
N ALA A 676 -1.42 -48.88 -10.38
CA ALA A 676 -1.28 -48.76 -8.96
C ALA A 676 -0.18 -47.74 -8.56
N ILE A 677 1.00 -47.78 -9.21
CA ILE A 677 2.12 -46.86 -8.95
C ILE A 677 1.71 -45.44 -9.32
N ALA A 678 0.96 -45.24 -10.40
CA ALA A 678 0.53 -43.94 -10.81
C ALA A 678 -0.38 -43.25 -9.80
N LEU A 679 -1.29 -43.99 -9.21
CA LEU A 679 -2.20 -43.50 -8.18
C LEU A 679 -1.48 -43.10 -6.90
N ASP A 680 -0.52 -43.87 -6.47
CA ASP A 680 0.25 -43.61 -5.25
C ASP A 680 1.19 -42.41 -5.41
N ASN A 681 1.86 -42.29 -6.56
CA ASN A 681 2.74 -41.20 -6.87
C ASN A 681 2.00 -39.88 -6.95
N ALA A 682 0.79 -39.85 -7.50
CA ALA A 682 -0.05 -38.65 -7.56
C ALA A 682 -0.45 -38.19 -6.15
N GLU A 683 -0.74 -39.11 -5.25
CA GLU A 683 -1.06 -38.78 -3.86
C GLU A 683 0.16 -38.24 -3.09
N ALA A 684 1.34 -38.85 -3.28
CA ALA A 684 2.58 -38.44 -2.65
C ALA A 684 3.06 -37.08 -3.08
N TYR A 685 2.92 -36.75 -4.37
CA TYR A 685 3.32 -35.45 -4.94
C TYR A 685 2.50 -34.29 -4.40
N ARG A 686 1.19 -34.50 -4.22
CA ARG A 686 0.31 -33.46 -3.65
C ARG A 686 0.68 -33.12 -2.21
N ARG A 687 0.99 -34.14 -1.38
CA ARG A 687 1.42 -33.95 0.01
C ARG A 687 2.74 -33.18 0.11
N LEU A 688 3.64 -33.42 -0.82
CA LEU A 688 4.93 -32.75 -0.86
C LEU A 688 4.78 -31.26 -1.17
N LYS A 689 3.93 -30.93 -2.12
CA LYS A 689 3.65 -29.54 -2.56
C LYS A 689 3.01 -28.71 -1.46
N ASP A 690 2.00 -29.25 -0.77
CA ASP A 690 1.31 -28.58 0.32
C ASP A 690 2.26 -28.29 1.50
N THR A 691 3.20 -29.23 1.76
CA THR A 691 4.21 -29.06 2.82
C THR A 691 5.24 -27.99 2.45
N GLN A 692 5.63 -27.92 1.20
CA GLN A 692 6.63 -26.96 0.69
C GLN A 692 6.09 -25.52 0.71
N GLU A 693 4.84 -25.30 0.35
CA GLU A 693 4.21 -23.96 0.38
C GLU A 693 4.05 -23.44 1.82
N GLN A 694 3.76 -24.33 2.78
CA GLN A 694 3.70 -23.98 4.20
C GLN A 694 5.07 -23.63 4.81
N LEU A 695 6.14 -24.31 4.38
CA LEU A 695 7.51 -24.05 4.84
C LEU A 695 8.02 -22.70 4.38
N VAL A 696 7.80 -22.33 3.11
CA VAL A 696 8.21 -21.04 2.54
C VAL A 696 7.50 -19.86 3.23
N SER A 697 6.24 -20.02 3.61
CA SER A 697 5.49 -18.98 4.33
C SER A 697 6.01 -18.75 5.75
N ARG A 698 6.39 -19.83 6.44
CA ARG A 698 6.95 -19.75 7.81
C ARG A 698 8.36 -19.15 7.84
N GLU A 699 9.18 -19.44 6.86
CA GLU A 699 10.55 -18.93 6.77
C GLU A 699 10.58 -17.42 6.54
N LYS A 700 9.68 -16.89 5.67
CA LYS A 700 9.51 -15.45 5.44
C LYS A 700 9.07 -14.68 6.69
N LEU A 701 8.16 -15.24 7.48
CA LEU A 701 7.67 -14.62 8.71
C LEU A 701 8.72 -14.60 9.83
N ALA A 702 9.53 -15.66 9.94
CA ALA A 702 10.58 -15.75 10.94
C ALA A 702 11.73 -14.76 10.66
N ALA A 703 12.12 -14.62 9.38
CA ALA A 703 13.13 -13.66 8.96
C ALA A 703 12.69 -12.21 9.21
N LEU A 704 11.40 -11.87 8.94
CA LEU A 704 10.84 -10.55 9.18
C LEU A 704 10.76 -10.22 10.67
N GLY A 705 10.42 -11.18 11.52
CA GLY A 705 10.32 -10.98 12.98
C GLY A 705 11.65 -10.65 13.64
N SER A 706 12.75 -11.31 13.25
CA SER A 706 14.08 -11.03 13.79
C SER A 706 14.63 -9.67 13.33
N LEU A 707 14.30 -9.27 12.10
CA LEU A 707 14.71 -8.00 11.53
C LEU A 707 14.03 -6.81 12.23
N VAL A 708 12.72 -6.92 12.51
CA VAL A 708 11.95 -5.88 13.22
C VAL A 708 12.46 -5.71 14.67
N ALA A 709 12.77 -6.79 15.36
CA ALA A 709 13.29 -6.74 16.72
C ALA A 709 14.67 -6.06 16.78
N GLY A 710 15.56 -6.35 15.83
CA GLY A 710 16.88 -5.73 15.71
C GLY A 710 16.79 -4.22 15.46
N VAL A 711 15.94 -3.80 14.51
CA VAL A 711 15.75 -2.38 14.20
C VAL A 711 15.16 -1.61 15.37
N ALA A 712 14.17 -2.19 16.06
CA ALA A 712 13.57 -1.54 17.24
C ALA A 712 14.62 -1.33 18.36
N HIS A 713 15.51 -2.29 18.59
CA HIS A 713 16.57 -2.18 19.57
C HIS A 713 17.60 -1.08 19.21
N GLU A 714 18.01 -1.05 17.95
CA GLU A 714 18.99 -0.09 17.41
C GLU A 714 18.43 1.34 17.33
N LEU A 715 17.13 1.52 17.15
CA LEU A 715 16.47 2.83 17.18
C LEU A 715 16.30 3.36 18.60
N ASN A 716 16.00 2.49 19.57
CA ASN A 716 15.77 2.91 20.95
C ASN A 716 17.04 3.50 21.61
N THR A 717 18.21 3.04 21.21
CA THR A 717 19.49 3.51 21.77
C THR A 717 19.75 4.99 21.45
N PRO A 718 19.78 5.47 20.18
CA PRO A 718 20.01 6.89 19.88
C PRO A 718 18.88 7.79 20.38
N ILE A 719 17.64 7.30 20.40
CA ILE A 719 16.50 8.03 20.94
C ILE A 719 16.65 8.18 22.46
N GLY A 720 16.98 7.09 23.15
CA GLY A 720 17.21 7.10 24.60
C GLY A 720 18.36 8.03 25.02
N ASN A 721 19.48 8.01 24.27
CA ASN A 721 20.61 8.92 24.51
C ASN A 721 20.23 10.38 24.29
N SER A 722 19.45 10.69 23.26
CA SER A 722 18.94 12.04 22.99
C SER A 722 18.04 12.53 24.12
N LEU A 723 17.17 11.67 24.62
CA LEU A 723 16.26 11.98 25.73
C LEU A 723 17.03 12.23 27.03
N MET A 724 18.02 11.39 27.33
CA MET A 724 18.87 11.52 28.51
C MET A 724 19.68 12.84 28.49
N MET A 725 20.27 13.17 27.33
CA MET A 725 21.03 14.42 27.18
C MET A 725 20.14 15.64 27.30
N THR A 726 18.94 15.60 26.72
CA THR A 726 17.95 16.68 26.82
C THR A 726 17.51 16.87 28.27
N SER A 727 17.26 15.79 28.99
CA SER A 727 16.90 15.81 30.42
C SER A 727 18.04 16.39 31.29
N THR A 728 19.28 16.01 31.00
CA THR A 728 20.46 16.53 31.70
C THR A 728 20.66 18.02 31.44
N MET A 729 20.47 18.45 30.20
CA MET A 729 20.55 19.85 29.80
C MET A 729 19.46 20.70 30.48
N LEU A 730 18.26 20.16 30.61
CA LEU A 730 17.15 20.81 31.32
C LEU A 730 17.48 21.01 32.79
N ALA A 731 17.96 19.95 33.48
CA ALA A 731 18.33 20.01 34.88
C ALA A 731 19.43 21.07 35.14
N LYS A 732 20.41 21.15 34.24
CA LYS A 732 21.48 22.15 34.33
C LYS A 732 21.00 23.57 34.04
N THR A 733 20.03 23.74 33.17
CA THR A 733 19.35 25.00 32.88
C THR A 733 18.60 25.49 34.14
N ASP A 734 17.91 24.58 34.82
CA ASP A 734 17.19 24.87 36.06
C ASP A 734 18.17 25.25 37.20
N GLU A 735 19.27 24.53 37.30
CA GLU A 735 20.34 24.84 38.28
C GLU A 735 20.94 26.25 38.05
N LEU A 736 21.26 26.57 36.79
CA LEU A 736 21.77 27.89 36.41
C LEU A 736 20.74 28.99 36.72
N THR A 737 19.46 28.71 36.39
CA THR A 737 18.34 29.63 36.64
C THR A 737 18.12 29.88 38.13
N LYS A 738 18.31 28.83 38.95
CA LYS A 738 18.27 28.94 40.43
C LYS A 738 19.42 29.79 40.96
N ASN A 739 20.62 29.59 40.44
CA ASN A 739 21.81 30.36 40.83
C ASN A 739 21.72 31.82 40.37
N LEU A 740 21.15 32.09 39.21
CA LEU A 740 20.81 33.44 38.72
C LEU A 740 19.86 34.19 39.68
N LYS A 741 18.84 33.51 40.17
CA LYS A 741 17.86 34.09 41.14
C LYS A 741 18.47 34.40 42.49
N GLN A 742 19.56 33.75 42.87
CA GLN A 742 20.27 33.96 44.13
C GLN A 742 21.38 35.05 44.07
N GLY A 743 21.54 35.69 42.89
CA GLY A 743 22.41 36.87 42.77
C GLY A 743 23.90 36.61 42.68
N ALA A 744 24.36 35.38 42.48
CA ALA A 744 25.75 35.01 42.45
C ALA A 744 26.09 34.05 41.28
N ILE A 745 26.12 34.56 40.05
CA ILE A 745 26.73 33.77 38.96
C ILE A 745 28.09 34.37 38.63
N ARG A 746 29.11 33.52 38.65
CA ARG A 746 30.41 33.82 38.07
C ARG A 746 30.39 33.64 36.56
N ARG A 747 31.09 34.52 35.84
CA ARG A 747 31.18 34.42 34.35
C ARG A 747 31.66 33.03 33.92
N THR A 748 32.51 32.38 34.68
CA THR A 748 32.98 31.01 34.42
C THR A 748 31.90 29.94 34.53
N GLU A 749 30.87 30.13 35.36
CA GLU A 749 29.74 29.18 35.46
C GLU A 749 28.81 29.31 34.28
N LEU A 750 28.58 30.53 33.79
CA LEU A 750 27.82 30.77 32.57
C LEU A 750 28.54 30.21 31.34
N ASP A 751 29.85 30.47 31.22
CA ASP A 751 30.68 29.98 30.13
C ASP A 751 30.72 28.44 30.12
N ASN A 752 30.81 27.79 31.27
CA ASN A 752 30.76 26.35 31.42
C ASN A 752 29.36 25.78 31.05
N TYR A 753 28.28 26.45 31.43
CA TYR A 753 26.97 26.04 31.05
C TYR A 753 26.77 26.14 29.53
N LEU A 754 27.17 27.25 28.89
CA LEU A 754 27.09 27.44 27.47
C LEU A 754 27.89 26.39 26.69
N ALA A 755 29.11 26.06 27.19
CA ALA A 755 29.92 25.00 26.61
C ALA A 755 29.22 23.62 26.70
N GLN A 756 28.68 23.28 27.86
CA GLN A 756 27.99 22.03 28.11
C GLN A 756 26.65 21.94 27.33
N ALA A 757 25.91 23.06 27.22
CA ALA A 757 24.70 23.12 26.43
C ALA A 757 24.99 22.93 24.93
N HIS A 758 26.08 23.52 24.44
CA HIS A 758 26.53 23.33 23.06
C HIS A 758 26.94 21.88 22.79
N GLU A 759 27.73 21.28 23.70
CA GLU A 759 28.16 19.88 23.60
C GLU A 759 26.96 18.93 23.64
N ALA A 760 26.04 19.11 24.58
CA ALA A 760 24.82 18.30 24.68
C ALA A 760 23.94 18.42 23.40
N SER A 761 23.75 19.64 22.91
CA SER A 761 22.99 19.87 21.66
C SER A 761 23.64 19.19 20.47
N THR A 762 24.96 19.22 20.38
CA THR A 762 25.74 18.55 19.34
C THR A 762 25.56 17.02 19.41
N LEU A 763 25.61 16.46 20.61
CA LEU A 763 25.43 15.02 20.85
C LEU A 763 23.99 14.57 20.52
N ILE A 764 22.96 15.36 20.87
CA ILE A 764 21.57 15.12 20.55
C ILE A 764 21.39 15.09 19.03
N MET A 765 21.90 16.11 18.32
CA MET A 765 21.84 16.18 16.87
C MET A 765 22.49 14.97 16.20
N ARG A 766 23.65 14.56 16.68
CA ARG A 766 24.37 13.37 16.19
C ARG A 766 23.56 12.09 16.40
N SER A 767 22.96 11.92 17.57
CA SER A 767 22.16 10.74 17.91
C SER A 767 20.88 10.66 17.06
N LEU A 768 20.21 11.80 16.84
CA LEU A 768 19.01 11.88 16.00
C LEU A 768 19.32 11.64 14.52
N ASN A 769 20.44 12.16 14.03
CA ASN A 769 20.90 11.87 12.66
C ASN A 769 21.19 10.38 12.46
N ASN A 770 21.84 9.73 13.44
CA ASN A 770 22.07 8.28 13.39
C ASN A 770 20.75 7.47 13.35
N ALA A 771 19.75 7.88 14.13
CA ALA A 771 18.44 7.25 14.09
C ALA A 771 17.75 7.42 12.72
N ALA A 772 17.90 8.60 12.12
CA ALA A 772 17.38 8.89 10.79
C ALA A 772 18.03 8.02 9.70
N ASP A 773 19.35 7.86 9.76
CA ASP A 773 20.11 7.02 8.83
C ASP A 773 19.73 5.54 8.95
N LEU A 774 19.48 5.04 10.17
CA LEU A 774 19.00 3.70 10.43
C LEU A 774 17.61 3.46 9.81
N VAL A 775 16.68 4.40 9.98
CA VAL A 775 15.34 4.32 9.36
C VAL A 775 15.43 4.35 7.84
N GLN A 776 16.30 5.20 7.29
CA GLN A 776 16.54 5.28 5.86
C GLN A 776 17.07 3.95 5.30
N SER A 777 18.04 3.35 5.99
CA SER A 777 18.64 2.06 5.61
C SER A 777 17.63 0.92 5.70
N PHE A 778 16.77 0.92 6.73
CA PHE A 778 15.69 -0.06 6.86
C PHE A 778 14.64 0.08 5.76
N LYS A 779 14.26 1.32 5.41
CA LYS A 779 13.34 1.58 4.30
C LYS A 779 13.88 1.03 2.98
N GLN A 780 15.19 1.17 2.73
CA GLN A 780 15.84 0.58 1.54
C GLN A 780 15.73 -0.95 1.53
N VAL A 781 15.94 -1.62 2.66
CA VAL A 781 15.81 -3.09 2.76
C VAL A 781 14.38 -3.57 2.51
N ALA A 782 13.38 -2.77 2.92
CA ALA A 782 11.96 -3.13 2.79
C ALA A 782 11.36 -2.81 1.42
N VAL A 783 11.89 -1.82 0.70
CA VAL A 783 11.32 -1.28 -0.56
C VAL A 783 11.97 -1.84 -1.82
N ASP A 784 13.25 -2.25 -1.75
CA ASP A 784 14.03 -2.61 -2.94
C ASP A 784 13.70 -3.99 -3.57
N GLN A 785 12.66 -4.68 -3.12
CA GLN A 785 12.20 -5.92 -3.79
C GLN A 785 11.33 -5.67 -5.05
N THR A 786 10.98 -4.42 -5.37
CA THR A 786 9.96 -4.13 -6.39
C THR A 786 10.44 -3.43 -7.67
N THR A 787 11.71 -3.01 -7.77
CA THR A 787 12.18 -2.18 -8.91
C THR A 787 13.45 -2.64 -9.62
N ALA A 788 13.87 -3.88 -9.43
CA ALA A 788 15.03 -4.42 -10.17
C ALA A 788 14.63 -4.78 -11.62
N GLN A 789 14.75 -3.84 -12.56
CA GLN A 789 14.57 -4.12 -13.98
C GLN A 789 15.85 -4.75 -14.58
N ARG A 790 15.71 -5.97 -15.10
CA ARG A 790 16.75 -6.62 -15.88
C ARG A 790 16.86 -5.95 -17.24
N ARG A 791 18.10 -5.68 -17.67
CA ARG A 791 18.40 -5.15 -19.00
C ARG A 791 19.82 -5.49 -19.43
N SER A 792 20.04 -5.43 -20.74
CA SER A 792 21.40 -5.50 -21.27
C SER A 792 22.09 -4.14 -21.14
N PHE A 793 23.33 -4.14 -20.63
CA PHE A 793 24.12 -2.92 -20.42
C PHE A 793 25.61 -3.21 -20.56
N ASP A 794 26.38 -2.16 -20.78
CA ASP A 794 27.85 -2.21 -20.73
C ASP A 794 28.33 -1.98 -19.29
N LEU A 795 29.14 -2.88 -18.77
CA LEU A 795 29.60 -2.83 -17.37
C LEU A 795 30.45 -1.58 -17.11
N GLN A 796 31.31 -1.18 -18.06
CA GLN A 796 32.12 0.01 -17.91
C GLN A 796 31.28 1.26 -17.77
N GLN A 797 30.26 1.42 -18.62
CA GLN A 797 29.37 2.58 -18.58
C GLN A 797 28.65 2.68 -17.24
N VAL A 798 28.06 1.59 -16.76
CA VAL A 798 27.33 1.57 -15.47
C VAL A 798 28.28 1.87 -14.31
N CYS A 799 29.44 1.24 -14.26
CA CYS A 799 30.43 1.53 -13.22
C CYS A 799 30.94 2.98 -13.29
N HIS A 800 31.09 3.54 -14.47
CA HIS A 800 31.49 4.94 -14.64
C HIS A 800 30.42 5.91 -14.14
N GLU A 801 29.14 5.65 -14.45
CA GLU A 801 28.01 6.43 -13.96
C GLU A 801 27.96 6.41 -12.43
N ILE A 802 28.15 5.25 -11.80
CA ILE A 802 28.14 5.09 -10.34
C ILE A 802 29.32 5.86 -9.72
N VAL A 803 30.54 5.66 -10.23
CA VAL A 803 31.72 6.37 -9.73
C VAL A 803 31.57 7.88 -9.91
N ALA A 804 30.95 8.35 -11.00
CA ALA A 804 30.67 9.77 -11.23
C ALA A 804 29.76 10.38 -10.16
N THR A 805 28.76 9.62 -9.68
CA THR A 805 27.85 10.11 -8.60
C THR A 805 28.56 10.33 -7.28
N VAL A 806 29.56 9.50 -6.95
CA VAL A 806 30.29 9.57 -5.68
C VAL A 806 31.61 10.33 -5.77
N LYS A 807 32.06 10.67 -6.97
CA LYS A 807 33.37 11.31 -7.25
C LYS A 807 33.57 12.62 -6.45
N ASN A 808 32.54 13.43 -6.32
CA ASN A 808 32.61 14.68 -5.56
C ASN A 808 32.75 14.42 -4.06
N GLN A 809 32.15 13.36 -3.53
CA GLN A 809 32.25 12.95 -2.14
C GLN A 809 33.66 12.44 -1.83
N VAL A 810 34.19 11.55 -2.66
CA VAL A 810 35.56 11.02 -2.53
C VAL A 810 36.61 12.13 -2.62
N LYS A 811 36.45 13.08 -3.55
CA LYS A 811 37.36 14.20 -3.72
C LYS A 811 37.31 15.18 -2.53
N ARG A 812 36.13 15.44 -1.96
CA ARG A 812 35.99 16.27 -0.74
C ARG A 812 36.67 15.64 0.47
N SER A 813 36.64 14.33 0.57
CA SER A 813 37.32 13.57 1.62
C SER A 813 38.83 13.45 1.41
N GLY A 814 39.39 13.97 0.30
CA GLY A 814 40.81 13.97 0.02
C GLY A 814 41.35 12.64 -0.52
N HIS A 815 40.50 11.78 -1.07
CA HIS A 815 40.87 10.47 -1.58
C HIS A 815 40.74 10.42 -3.12
N THR A 816 41.34 9.39 -3.73
CA THR A 816 41.29 9.18 -5.19
C THR A 816 40.68 7.84 -5.55
N VAL A 817 39.95 7.82 -6.67
CA VAL A 817 39.40 6.59 -7.26
C VAL A 817 40.03 6.37 -8.61
N GLU A 818 40.67 5.21 -8.79
CA GLU A 818 41.15 4.72 -10.08
C GLU A 818 40.11 3.75 -10.66
N PHE A 819 39.88 3.90 -11.94
CA PHE A 819 38.90 3.14 -12.68
C PHE A 819 39.57 2.36 -13.80
N ASP A 820 39.57 1.02 -13.69
CA ASP A 820 40.22 0.08 -14.59
C ASP A 820 39.23 -1.02 -15.03
N VAL A 821 38.15 -0.60 -15.66
CA VAL A 821 37.12 -1.51 -16.21
C VAL A 821 37.20 -1.46 -17.73
N PRO A 822 37.50 -2.58 -18.41
CA PRO A 822 37.59 -2.63 -19.87
C PRO A 822 36.24 -2.33 -20.55
N GLU A 823 36.31 -1.70 -21.72
CA GLU A 823 35.14 -1.50 -22.60
C GLU A 823 34.66 -2.83 -23.21
N GLY A 824 33.36 -2.91 -23.51
CA GLY A 824 32.78 -4.02 -24.25
C GLY A 824 32.39 -5.23 -23.42
N ILE A 825 32.43 -5.15 -22.07
CA ILE A 825 31.87 -6.20 -21.20
C ILE A 825 30.35 -6.01 -21.11
N ARG A 826 29.63 -6.73 -21.97
CA ARG A 826 28.17 -6.70 -21.97
C ARG A 826 27.59 -7.66 -20.95
N MET A 827 26.70 -7.17 -20.10
CA MET A 827 25.96 -7.96 -19.14
C MET A 827 24.47 -7.86 -19.43
N ASP A 828 23.75 -8.97 -19.28
CA ASP A 828 22.29 -9.01 -19.21
C ASP A 828 21.90 -9.31 -17.77
N SER A 829 21.71 -8.29 -16.97
CA SER A 829 21.56 -8.37 -15.52
C SER A 829 20.82 -7.16 -14.96
N TYR A 830 20.98 -6.89 -13.69
CA TYR A 830 20.30 -5.83 -12.95
C TYR A 830 21.26 -4.69 -12.58
N PRO A 831 21.36 -3.61 -13.39
CA PRO A 831 22.35 -2.55 -13.18
C PRO A 831 22.13 -1.73 -11.91
N GLY A 832 20.86 -1.54 -11.47
CA GLY A 832 20.55 -0.84 -10.24
C GLY A 832 21.09 -1.53 -8.97
N PRO A 833 20.74 -2.80 -8.75
CA PRO A 833 21.33 -3.61 -7.68
C PRO A 833 22.86 -3.68 -7.71
N LEU A 834 23.47 -3.83 -8.89
CA LEU A 834 24.93 -3.79 -9.02
C LEU A 834 25.48 -2.43 -8.58
N GLY A 835 24.85 -1.35 -8.97
CA GLY A 835 25.20 0.00 -8.58
C GLY A 835 25.15 0.23 -7.06
N GLN A 836 24.16 -0.33 -6.41
CA GLN A 836 24.02 -0.28 -4.97
C GLN A 836 25.16 -1.00 -4.25
N VAL A 837 25.58 -2.17 -4.72
CA VAL A 837 26.73 -2.92 -4.17
C VAL A 837 28.01 -2.10 -4.28
N ILE A 838 28.28 -1.52 -5.45
CA ILE A 838 29.49 -0.72 -5.70
C ILE A 838 29.47 0.54 -4.82
N SER A 839 28.34 1.22 -4.74
CA SER A 839 28.18 2.41 -3.90
C SER A 839 28.39 2.09 -2.41
N ASN A 840 27.89 0.95 -1.94
CA ASN A 840 28.12 0.49 -0.58
C ASN A 840 29.61 0.25 -0.28
N PHE A 841 30.35 -0.34 -1.21
CA PHE A 841 31.80 -0.55 -1.04
C PHE A 841 32.56 0.77 -0.96
N ILE A 842 32.22 1.72 -1.84
CA ILE A 842 32.85 3.06 -1.82
C ILE A 842 32.55 3.76 -0.49
N ASN A 843 31.31 3.74 -0.03
CA ASN A 843 30.93 4.35 1.25
C ASN A 843 31.61 3.67 2.45
N ASN A 844 31.74 2.34 2.41
CA ASN A 844 32.48 1.62 3.46
C ASN A 844 33.97 1.99 3.46
N ALA A 845 34.59 2.13 2.29
CA ALA A 845 35.98 2.60 2.24
C ALA A 845 36.14 4.00 2.81
N LEU A 846 35.23 4.94 2.48
CA LEU A 846 35.26 6.30 3.02
C LEU A 846 35.02 6.35 4.53
N LEU A 847 34.16 5.47 5.05
CA LEU A 847 33.78 5.48 6.47
C LEU A 847 34.75 4.69 7.35
N HIS A 848 35.19 3.54 6.87
CA HIS A 848 35.95 2.57 7.68
C HIS A 848 37.42 2.44 7.30
N ALA A 849 37.74 2.53 5.98
CA ALA A 849 39.09 2.23 5.52
C ALA A 849 40.07 3.42 5.68
N PHE A 850 39.60 4.66 5.61
CA PHE A 850 40.45 5.87 5.55
C PHE A 850 40.37 6.75 6.81
N GLU A 851 40.13 6.15 7.96
CA GLU A 851 40.05 6.87 9.23
C GLU A 851 41.30 7.75 9.46
N ASP A 852 41.12 9.07 9.63
CA ASP A 852 42.14 10.08 9.86
C ASP A 852 43.28 10.15 8.79
N ARG A 853 43.15 9.46 7.68
CA ARG A 853 44.13 9.43 6.59
C ARG A 853 43.68 10.29 5.40
N LYS A 854 44.53 11.20 4.94
CA LYS A 854 44.35 11.91 3.66
C LYS A 854 45.15 11.21 2.58
N GLY A 855 44.64 11.15 1.35
CA GLY A 855 45.34 10.54 0.22
C GLY A 855 45.09 9.03 0.07
N GLY A 856 43.99 8.50 0.58
CA GLY A 856 43.58 7.09 0.35
C GLY A 856 43.23 6.81 -1.10
N PHE A 857 43.39 5.57 -1.52
CA PHE A 857 43.27 5.13 -2.89
C PHE A 857 42.27 3.99 -3.01
N ILE A 858 41.30 4.14 -3.91
CA ILE A 858 40.30 3.13 -4.25
C ILE A 858 40.53 2.72 -5.71
N ARG A 859 40.56 1.42 -6.01
CA ARG A 859 40.59 0.89 -7.36
C ARG A 859 39.36 0.03 -7.63
N LEU A 860 38.63 0.34 -8.69
CA LEU A 860 37.57 -0.51 -9.25
C LEU A 860 38.04 -1.08 -10.58
N SER A 861 38.16 -2.41 -10.67
CA SER A 861 38.61 -3.12 -11.88
C SER A 861 37.66 -4.27 -12.20
N ALA A 862 37.67 -4.68 -13.48
CA ALA A 862 36.89 -5.84 -13.91
C ALA A 862 37.61 -6.66 -14.95
N ARG A 863 37.34 -7.99 -14.95
CA ARG A 863 37.88 -8.93 -15.97
C ARG A 863 36.87 -10.04 -16.24
N VAL A 864 36.80 -10.48 -17.48
CA VAL A 864 36.01 -11.66 -17.87
C VAL A 864 36.77 -12.94 -17.52
N VAL A 865 36.07 -13.90 -16.93
CA VAL A 865 36.65 -15.20 -16.53
C VAL A 865 35.79 -16.31 -17.15
N GLY A 866 36.44 -17.26 -17.82
CA GLY A 866 35.77 -18.42 -18.42
C GLY A 866 34.74 -18.11 -19.51
N GLY A 867 34.70 -16.90 -20.04
CA GLY A 867 33.81 -16.47 -21.14
C GLY A 867 32.32 -16.27 -20.75
N SER A 868 31.89 -16.72 -19.58
CA SER A 868 30.48 -16.61 -19.09
C SER A 868 30.34 -15.83 -17.82
N ARG A 869 31.43 -15.48 -17.14
CA ARG A 869 31.40 -14.75 -15.87
C ARG A 869 32.33 -13.53 -15.91
N VAL A 870 32.05 -12.56 -15.05
CA VAL A 870 32.88 -11.37 -14.86
C VAL A 870 33.25 -11.26 -13.39
N GLN A 871 34.52 -11.00 -13.11
CA GLN A 871 35.01 -10.63 -11.80
C GLN A 871 35.18 -9.12 -11.74
N VAL A 872 34.42 -8.49 -10.84
CA VAL A 872 34.53 -7.07 -10.49
C VAL A 872 35.22 -6.97 -9.14
N GLN A 873 36.38 -6.31 -9.12
CA GLN A 873 37.19 -6.12 -7.91
C GLN A 873 37.13 -4.67 -7.43
N PHE A 874 36.78 -4.49 -6.19
CA PHE A 874 36.90 -3.24 -5.47
C PHE A 874 38.01 -3.37 -4.45
N LYS A 875 39.04 -2.52 -4.54
CA LYS A 875 40.21 -2.55 -3.67
C LYS A 875 40.42 -1.18 -3.04
N ASP A 876 40.61 -1.13 -1.74
CA ASP A 876 41.09 0.03 -1.00
C ASP A 876 42.48 -0.23 -0.40
N ASP A 877 43.24 0.84 -0.17
CA ASP A 877 44.54 0.83 0.53
C ASP A 877 44.42 1.29 1.97
N GLY A 878 43.27 1.08 2.58
CA GLY A 878 42.94 1.55 3.91
C GLY A 878 43.54 0.71 5.05
N VAL A 879 42.95 0.83 6.23
CA VAL A 879 43.39 0.12 7.44
C VAL A 879 43.14 -1.38 7.43
N GLY A 880 42.34 -1.90 6.46
CA GLY A 880 41.99 -3.30 6.37
C GLY A 880 40.99 -3.73 7.46
N ILE A 881 40.64 -5.04 7.41
CA ILE A 881 39.66 -5.67 8.31
C ILE A 881 40.39 -6.74 9.13
N LYS A 882 40.19 -6.72 10.43
CA LYS A 882 40.79 -7.71 11.36
C LYS A 882 40.22 -9.10 11.07
N GLU A 883 41.04 -10.14 11.18
CA GLU A 883 40.68 -11.53 10.86
C GLU A 883 39.47 -12.02 11.68
N GLU A 884 39.38 -11.58 12.94
CA GLU A 884 38.21 -11.89 13.81
C GLU A 884 36.86 -11.35 13.29
N HIS A 885 36.90 -10.28 12.51
CA HIS A 885 35.70 -9.64 11.93
C HIS A 885 35.31 -10.21 10.57
N LEU A 886 36.26 -10.76 9.80
CA LEU A 886 36.04 -11.23 8.42
C LEU A 886 34.88 -12.21 8.28
N LYS A 887 34.65 -13.07 9.28
CA LYS A 887 33.54 -14.03 9.27
C LYS A 887 32.17 -13.39 9.53
N ARG A 888 32.15 -12.16 10.05
CA ARG A 888 30.94 -11.49 10.53
C ARG A 888 30.58 -10.23 9.75
N ILE A 889 31.43 -9.77 8.81
CA ILE A 889 31.20 -8.51 8.09
C ILE A 889 29.91 -8.50 7.27
N PHE A 890 29.37 -9.67 6.94
CA PHE A 890 28.10 -9.81 6.24
C PHE A 890 26.89 -10.03 7.16
N ASP A 891 27.13 -10.15 8.49
CA ASP A 891 26.04 -10.26 9.46
C ASP A 891 25.28 -8.92 9.50
N PRO A 892 23.95 -8.95 9.49
CA PRO A 892 23.16 -7.73 9.65
C PRO A 892 23.54 -6.99 10.95
N PHE A 893 23.63 -5.67 10.84
CA PHE A 893 23.99 -4.77 11.96
C PHE A 893 25.44 -4.89 12.47
N PHE A 894 26.27 -5.69 11.86
CA PHE A 894 27.69 -5.73 12.24
C PHE A 894 28.43 -4.51 11.68
N THR A 895 29.00 -3.69 12.54
CA THR A 895 29.84 -2.54 12.19
C THR A 895 30.84 -2.25 13.29
N THR A 896 32.03 -1.78 12.92
CA THR A 896 33.06 -1.31 13.87
C THR A 896 32.88 0.15 14.24
N LYS A 897 31.92 0.87 13.64
CA LYS A 897 31.62 2.30 13.84
C LYS A 897 30.17 2.56 14.20
N MET A 898 29.65 1.79 15.14
CA MET A 898 28.32 2.00 15.66
C MET A 898 28.20 3.42 16.27
N GLY A 899 27.16 4.17 15.85
CA GLY A 899 26.94 5.54 16.32
C GLY A 899 27.83 6.62 15.69
N GLN A 900 28.68 6.28 14.73
CA GLN A 900 29.52 7.22 13.99
C GLN A 900 29.22 7.24 12.47
N GLY A 901 28.01 6.81 12.09
CA GLY A 901 27.57 6.76 10.70
C GLY A 901 27.57 5.35 10.07
N GLY A 902 27.99 4.32 10.81
CA GLY A 902 27.94 2.94 10.35
C GLY A 902 26.64 2.24 10.79
N SER A 903 25.74 1.92 9.84
CA SER A 903 24.48 1.20 10.10
C SER A 903 24.67 -0.32 10.26
N GLY A 904 25.79 -0.86 9.83
CA GLY A 904 26.05 -2.31 9.79
C GLY A 904 25.18 -3.11 8.80
N LEU A 905 24.40 -2.45 7.97
CA LEU A 905 23.51 -3.09 6.99
C LEU A 905 24.09 -3.12 5.57
N GLY A 906 25.04 -2.27 5.24
CA GLY A 906 25.55 -2.11 3.86
C GLY A 906 26.14 -3.40 3.28
N LEU A 907 26.99 -4.11 4.01
CA LEU A 907 27.61 -5.35 3.53
C LEU A 907 26.64 -6.53 3.51
N SER A 908 25.73 -6.63 4.47
CA SER A 908 24.69 -7.68 4.46
C SER A 908 23.72 -7.50 3.28
N ILE A 909 23.35 -6.26 2.96
CA ILE A 909 22.56 -5.92 1.76
C ILE A 909 23.35 -6.28 0.51
N SER A 910 24.62 -5.93 0.43
CA SER A 910 25.49 -6.25 -0.71
C SER A 910 25.59 -7.75 -0.91
N TYR A 911 25.75 -8.53 0.16
CA TYR A 911 25.77 -9.98 0.11
C TYR A 911 24.46 -10.56 -0.45
N ASN A 912 23.30 -10.09 0.06
CA ASN A 912 22.00 -10.53 -0.41
C ASN A 912 21.76 -10.15 -1.88
N ILE A 913 22.13 -8.94 -2.29
CA ILE A 913 22.04 -8.52 -3.70
C ILE A 913 22.85 -9.43 -4.59
N VAL A 914 24.11 -9.68 -4.23
CA VAL A 914 25.02 -10.48 -5.06
C VAL A 914 24.55 -11.92 -5.15
N THR A 915 24.16 -12.54 -4.04
CA THR A 915 23.79 -13.97 -4.01
C THR A 915 22.37 -14.22 -4.50
N SER A 916 21.42 -13.33 -4.18
CA SER A 916 20.00 -13.59 -4.44
C SER A 916 19.47 -12.85 -5.69
N ILE A 917 20.10 -11.74 -6.12
CA ILE A 917 19.63 -10.95 -7.25
C ILE A 917 20.54 -11.15 -8.48
N LEU A 918 21.86 -11.07 -8.28
CA LEU A 918 22.84 -11.12 -9.36
C LEU A 918 23.33 -12.54 -9.65
N ASP A 919 22.92 -13.54 -8.86
CA ASP A 919 23.34 -14.95 -8.95
C ASP A 919 24.87 -15.11 -8.95
N GLY A 920 25.51 -14.32 -8.12
CA GLY A 920 26.96 -14.26 -8.00
C GLY A 920 27.49 -14.70 -6.64
N GLN A 921 28.78 -14.56 -6.48
CA GLN A 921 29.49 -14.77 -5.23
C GLN A 921 30.29 -13.53 -4.86
N ILE A 922 30.41 -13.27 -3.57
CA ILE A 922 31.23 -12.21 -3.01
C ILE A 922 32.37 -12.84 -2.19
N LEU A 923 33.59 -12.47 -2.52
CA LEU A 923 34.79 -12.88 -1.81
C LEU A 923 35.45 -11.65 -1.22
N VAL A 924 35.97 -11.78 -0.01
CA VAL A 924 36.73 -10.71 0.65
C VAL A 924 38.11 -11.19 1.03
N GLN A 925 39.11 -10.37 0.76
CA GLN A 925 40.48 -10.54 1.21
C GLN A 925 40.93 -9.23 1.84
N SER A 926 41.33 -9.28 3.09
CA SER A 926 41.79 -8.09 3.80
C SER A 926 42.88 -8.47 4.80
N GLU A 927 43.85 -7.58 4.97
CA GLU A 927 44.92 -7.69 5.93
C GLU A 927 45.05 -6.34 6.66
N GLU A 928 45.13 -6.37 7.97
CA GLU A 928 45.22 -5.15 8.80
C GLU A 928 46.45 -4.31 8.41
N GLY A 929 46.25 -3.04 8.09
CA GLY A 929 47.28 -2.12 7.61
C GLY A 929 47.57 -2.18 6.09
N ARG A 930 46.91 -3.07 5.33
CA ARG A 930 47.15 -3.23 3.87
C ARG A 930 45.93 -3.03 3.01
N GLY A 931 44.79 -2.73 3.61
CA GLY A 931 43.52 -2.48 2.93
C GLY A 931 42.69 -3.73 2.69
N SER A 932 41.61 -3.58 1.93
CA SER A 932 40.66 -4.65 1.64
C SER A 932 40.42 -4.80 0.14
N THR A 933 40.13 -6.03 -0.27
CA THR A 933 39.71 -6.34 -1.64
C THR A 933 38.43 -7.15 -1.61
N PHE A 934 37.35 -6.59 -2.15
CA PHE A 934 36.09 -7.27 -2.38
C PHE A 934 36.04 -7.71 -3.85
N THR A 935 35.81 -8.99 -4.09
CA THR A 935 35.69 -9.55 -5.44
C THR A 935 34.28 -10.08 -5.63
N LEU A 936 33.57 -9.55 -6.60
CA LEU A 936 32.28 -10.02 -7.06
C LEU A 936 32.50 -10.96 -8.25
N ASP A 937 32.07 -12.18 -8.16
CA ASP A 937 32.05 -13.13 -9.29
C ASP A 937 30.62 -13.27 -9.78
N LEU A 938 30.32 -12.67 -10.94
CA LEU A 938 28.97 -12.51 -11.46
C LEU A 938 28.82 -13.22 -12.81
N PRO A 939 27.67 -13.85 -13.12
CA PRO A 939 27.37 -14.31 -14.46
C PRO A 939 27.15 -13.11 -15.40
N LEU A 940 27.59 -13.21 -16.64
CA LEU A 940 27.30 -12.20 -17.67
C LEU A 940 25.82 -12.15 -18.03
N VAL A 941 25.09 -13.27 -17.84
CA VAL A 941 23.64 -13.37 -18.01
C VAL A 941 23.05 -13.88 -16.69
N ALA A 942 22.35 -13.02 -15.99
CA ALA A 942 21.68 -13.39 -14.75
C ALA A 942 20.44 -14.25 -15.05
N PRO A 943 20.06 -15.21 -14.18
CA PRO A 943 18.84 -16.00 -14.37
C PRO A 943 17.59 -15.12 -14.39
N ALA A 944 16.61 -15.47 -15.24
CA ALA A 944 15.33 -14.78 -15.30
C ALA A 944 14.52 -15.05 -14.01
N ARG A 945 13.89 -14.03 -13.46
CA ARG A 945 12.96 -14.15 -12.32
C ARG A 945 11.54 -14.26 -12.84
N ALA A 946 10.65 -14.84 -12.04
CA ALA A 946 9.24 -15.03 -12.38
C ALA A 946 8.50 -13.71 -12.74
N ASN A 947 9.03 -12.55 -12.33
CA ASN A 947 8.48 -11.22 -12.67
C ASN A 947 9.05 -10.64 -13.99
N ASP A 948 10.05 -11.27 -14.60
CA ASP A 948 10.63 -10.78 -15.87
C ASP A 948 9.82 -11.23 -17.10
N SER A 949 8.85 -12.15 -16.94
CA SER A 949 8.05 -12.73 -18.03
C SER A 949 6.90 -11.87 -18.54
N ASP A 950 6.51 -10.80 -17.83
CA ASP A 950 5.35 -9.96 -18.22
C ASP A 950 5.66 -8.86 -19.24
N PHE A 951 6.90 -8.75 -19.74
CA PHE A 951 7.30 -7.70 -20.70
C PHE A 951 7.90 -8.20 -22.04
N LEU A 952 7.84 -9.50 -22.31
CA LEU A 952 8.26 -10.06 -23.62
C LEU A 952 7.08 -10.69 -24.37
N GLY A 953 5.99 -9.97 -24.47
CA GLY A 953 4.85 -10.30 -25.33
C GLY A 953 4.54 -9.14 -26.26
N ASP A 954 4.68 -9.40 -27.56
CA ASP A 954 4.22 -8.62 -28.70
C ASP A 954 5.10 -7.43 -29.17
N GLY A 955 6.01 -7.79 -30.01
CA GLY A 955 6.63 -6.87 -30.97
C GLY A 955 7.40 -7.61 -32.05
N PHE A 956 6.75 -7.91 -33.16
CA PHE A 956 7.21 -8.40 -34.45
C PHE A 956 6.62 -9.77 -34.90
N SER A 957 5.43 -9.70 -35.52
CA SER A 957 5.20 -10.23 -36.87
C SER A 957 3.88 -9.69 -37.42
#